data_bea057d8038e58c9e9c904da5081a41e
#
_entry.id   bea057d8038e58c9e9c904da5081a41e
#
_cell.length_a   1.000
_cell.length_b   1.000
_cell.length_c   1.000
_cell.angle_alpha   90.00
_cell.angle_beta   90.00
_cell.angle_gamma   90.00
#
_symmetry.space_group_name_H-M   'P 1'
#
loop_
_entity.id
_entity.type
_entity.pdbx_description
1 polymer ?
#
loop_
_entity_poly.entity_id
_entity_poly.type
_entity_poly.pdbx_seq_one_letter_code
_entity_poly.pdbx_strand_id
1 'polypeptide(L)'
;MEWGFQLSEFDPYMQYRLASHMVDNGFTSWTTWIDTMSWYPQGLDVGNSLFPGLPATAAVFYQIASALNLAPGPIYSSEIYHPLTADPLFNFCVIFPVIMATLTVFVIYLLGRDIGGKEVGLFSALFLALSSSYISRTSFGFFDDETVGIFGLLLFIFFFLRSIDSKRSPRSSITYAVAGGLSLGYLFASWGAARYGLGITLVFVFAMLLLKRYSTRLFISYTTTFVVSLLIAVNIPRLGTKFLTEPTVMAVVGVFLVLCIFEFSKRITVPKNKLLFVVGFLAAIVILFVALSQLGLIGSLEAKFWAALFPGERIGDTPIQQLVQSVQEHKPATWGSFYYDLGVGILFVPVGLYFAVQNPTNRNVFLVVFGLTSIYFASSLVRLNLLLAPAISILWALALVQMIKPFVTILREGPTIPRRKMRFRPRVGKEFSAGFIVLMFILLTATFVMPSSGSTQSRVISRAWSPTTIAASSLPVRANIPDWLDALNYMRVDMPDDAIVLTWWDYGYWISAIGNKTTLADNGTGNVTQISLIGKFFMSNETSAMEIIDDFNSRGELKVTHVLIFITFATQDGTKFYDAGYGDEGKWRWMAKIPGLNDTLFGNYTLGVDWVKSSDDDTSPDDDEMVVNTLGNSTVMYKMMHYAIDTLTTGSSDIVLENFEAEYFSQQYGSLQWIPSSDTEYFVPAVCIYKVLYDEQV
;
A
#
# COMPACT_ATOMS: atom_id res chain seq x y z
N MET A 1 -5.34 -26.34 1.73
CA MET A 1 -4.16 -25.45 1.78
C MET A 1 -2.95 -26.33 1.61
N GLU A 2 -2.56 -26.50 0.38
CA GLU A 2 -1.50 -27.41 -0.01
C GLU A 2 -0.14 -26.97 0.56
N TRP A 3 0.09 -25.66 0.65
CA TRP A 3 1.36 -25.07 1.07
C TRP A 3 1.29 -24.31 2.40
N GLY A 4 0.35 -24.66 3.27
CA GLY A 4 0.16 -24.03 4.57
C GLY A 4 -0.32 -22.58 4.49
N PHE A 5 -0.08 -21.85 5.55
CA PHE A 5 -0.33 -20.42 5.62
C PHE A 5 0.83 -19.65 5.01
N GLN A 6 0.53 -18.65 4.18
CA GLN A 6 1.52 -17.79 3.55
C GLN A 6 1.16 -16.32 3.80
N LEU A 7 2.18 -15.49 4.00
CA LEU A 7 2.02 -14.05 3.92
C LEU A 7 1.94 -13.61 2.45
N SER A 8 1.16 -12.58 2.18
CA SER A 8 1.04 -11.99 0.85
C SER A 8 2.06 -10.87 0.67
N GLU A 9 2.48 -10.60 -0.57
CA GLU A 9 3.43 -9.54 -0.90
C GLU A 9 4.83 -9.74 -0.25
N PHE A 10 5.64 -8.70 -0.28
CA PHE A 10 7.02 -8.72 0.26
C PHE A 10 7.10 -8.12 1.67
N ASP A 11 6.52 -6.93 1.87
CA ASP A 11 6.58 -6.18 3.11
C ASP A 11 6.08 -6.96 4.35
N PRO A 12 5.02 -7.78 4.27
CA PRO A 12 4.56 -8.61 5.38
C PRO A 12 5.62 -9.49 6.03
N TYR A 13 6.61 -9.95 5.28
CA TYR A 13 7.69 -10.78 5.83
C TYR A 13 8.62 -10.00 6.75
N MET A 14 8.92 -8.73 6.42
CA MET A 14 9.68 -7.88 7.32
C MET A 14 8.87 -7.48 8.54
N GLN A 15 7.57 -7.22 8.38
CA GLN A 15 6.66 -6.95 9.49
C GLN A 15 6.57 -8.15 10.45
N TYR A 16 6.55 -9.38 9.92
CA TYR A 16 6.63 -10.61 10.73
C TYR A 16 7.95 -10.72 11.46
N ARG A 17 9.09 -10.51 10.78
CA ARG A 17 10.43 -10.55 11.43
C ARG A 17 10.51 -9.56 12.58
N LEU A 18 9.97 -8.36 12.41
CA LEU A 18 9.91 -7.37 13.47
C LEU A 18 9.00 -7.80 14.62
N ALA A 19 7.84 -8.40 14.34
CA ALA A 19 6.96 -8.95 15.37
C ALA A 19 7.63 -10.10 16.15
N SER A 20 8.31 -11.02 15.46
CA SER A 20 9.09 -12.10 16.08
C SER A 20 10.20 -11.54 16.97
N HIS A 21 10.97 -10.59 16.46
CA HIS A 21 12.02 -9.94 17.26
C HIS A 21 11.47 -9.32 18.55
N MET A 22 10.30 -8.67 18.48
CA MET A 22 9.65 -8.09 19.67
C MET A 22 9.16 -9.17 20.66
N VAL A 23 8.66 -10.29 20.17
CA VAL A 23 8.19 -11.41 21.03
C VAL A 23 9.37 -12.08 21.73
N ASP A 24 10.47 -12.31 21.01
CA ASP A 24 11.61 -13.08 21.49
C ASP A 24 12.55 -12.25 22.38
N ASN A 25 12.74 -10.95 22.04
CA ASN A 25 13.73 -10.08 22.70
C ASN A 25 13.08 -8.96 23.54
N GLY A 26 11.74 -8.88 23.54
CA GLY A 26 10.96 -7.86 24.28
C GLY A 26 10.50 -6.70 23.42
N PHE A 27 9.38 -6.08 23.83
CA PHE A 27 8.65 -5.08 23.03
C PHE A 27 9.41 -3.80 22.67
N THR A 28 10.50 -3.49 23.34
CA THR A 28 11.32 -2.30 23.06
C THR A 28 12.64 -2.62 22.35
N SER A 29 12.97 -3.89 22.15
CA SER A 29 14.24 -4.34 21.54
C SER A 29 14.46 -3.79 20.12
N TRP A 30 13.38 -3.61 19.36
CA TRP A 30 13.42 -3.09 17.99
C TRP A 30 14.04 -1.69 17.87
N THR A 31 14.02 -0.89 18.94
CA THR A 31 14.54 0.49 18.91
C THR A 31 16.05 0.58 18.69
N THR A 32 16.77 -0.49 19.01
CA THR A 32 18.22 -0.59 18.88
C THR A 32 18.65 -1.75 17.98
N TRP A 33 17.70 -2.40 17.33
CA TRP A 33 17.99 -3.53 16.46
C TRP A 33 18.55 -3.07 15.12
N ILE A 34 19.77 -3.55 14.81
CA ILE A 34 20.37 -3.47 13.49
C ILE A 34 20.19 -4.85 12.84
N ASP A 35 19.39 -4.92 11.80
CA ASP A 35 19.18 -6.14 11.03
C ASP A 35 20.31 -6.31 10.01
N THR A 36 21.23 -7.24 10.30
CA THR A 36 22.40 -7.50 9.46
C THR A 36 22.09 -8.38 8.24
N MET A 37 20.88 -8.92 8.14
CA MET A 37 20.46 -9.72 6.98
C MET A 37 19.97 -8.87 5.79
N SER A 38 19.84 -7.57 5.97
CA SER A 38 19.44 -6.62 4.92
C SER A 38 20.47 -5.51 4.80
N TRP A 39 20.59 -4.93 3.61
CA TRP A 39 21.44 -3.74 3.36
C TRP A 39 22.92 -3.95 3.72
N TYR A 40 23.46 -5.14 3.37
CA TYR A 40 24.88 -5.39 3.58
C TYR A 40 25.74 -4.31 2.87
N PRO A 41 26.83 -3.81 3.47
CA PRO A 41 27.41 -4.24 4.75
C PRO A 41 26.90 -3.49 5.99
N GLN A 42 26.13 -2.39 5.84
CA GLN A 42 25.75 -1.52 6.96
C GLN A 42 24.65 -2.12 7.85
N GLY A 43 23.82 -2.99 7.28
CA GLY A 43 22.61 -3.45 7.93
C GLY A 43 21.47 -2.43 7.90
N LEU A 44 20.29 -2.83 8.33
CA LEU A 44 19.11 -1.97 8.46
C LEU A 44 18.94 -1.53 9.92
N ASP A 45 19.01 -0.23 10.18
CA ASP A 45 18.58 0.35 11.46
C ASP A 45 17.06 0.31 11.53
N VAL A 46 16.53 -0.75 12.15
CA VAL A 46 15.09 -1.02 12.20
C VAL A 46 14.34 0.07 12.95
N GLY A 47 14.90 0.57 14.05
CA GLY A 47 14.29 1.61 14.87
C GLY A 47 14.02 2.89 14.09
N ASN A 48 14.95 3.31 13.25
CA ASN A 48 14.84 4.51 12.44
C ASN A 48 14.18 4.29 11.07
N SER A 49 14.00 3.03 10.64
CA SER A 49 13.51 2.70 9.31
C SER A 49 12.06 2.23 9.27
N LEU A 50 11.56 1.55 10.32
CA LEU A 50 10.23 0.92 10.30
C LEU A 50 9.26 1.55 11.32
N PHE A 51 7.98 1.30 11.12
CA PHE A 51 6.93 1.66 12.07
C PHE A 51 6.60 0.46 12.98
N PRO A 52 6.55 0.65 14.31
CA PRO A 52 6.32 -0.46 15.23
C PRO A 52 4.86 -0.85 15.41
N GLY A 53 3.90 -0.05 14.93
CA GLY A 53 2.49 -0.17 15.32
C GLY A 53 1.84 -1.48 14.92
N LEU A 54 2.03 -1.94 13.69
CA LEU A 54 1.51 -3.23 13.24
C LEU A 54 2.20 -4.40 13.97
N PRO A 55 3.54 -4.54 13.94
CA PRO A 55 4.22 -5.66 14.62
C PRO A 55 3.93 -5.72 16.11
N ALA A 56 4.00 -4.58 16.81
CA ALA A 56 3.70 -4.52 18.25
C ALA A 56 2.24 -4.90 18.56
N THR A 57 1.29 -4.47 17.73
CA THR A 57 -0.13 -4.83 17.93
C THR A 57 -0.34 -6.32 17.72
N ALA A 58 0.26 -6.89 16.68
CA ALA A 58 0.19 -8.33 16.42
C ALA A 58 0.86 -9.15 17.53
N ALA A 59 2.04 -8.73 17.99
CA ALA A 59 2.74 -9.37 19.10
C ALA A 59 1.92 -9.38 20.39
N VAL A 60 1.27 -8.25 20.76
CA VAL A 60 0.37 -8.17 21.92
C VAL A 60 -0.83 -9.09 21.75
N PHE A 61 -1.50 -9.06 20.58
CA PHE A 61 -2.66 -9.91 20.34
C PHE A 61 -2.29 -11.40 20.33
N TYR A 62 -1.13 -11.73 19.76
CA TYR A 62 -0.59 -13.10 19.79
C TYR A 62 -0.33 -13.58 21.22
N GLN A 63 0.32 -12.76 22.06
CA GLN A 63 0.57 -13.14 23.47
C GLN A 63 -0.74 -13.34 24.23
N ILE A 64 -1.76 -12.48 24.00
CA ILE A 64 -3.08 -12.67 24.61
C ILE A 64 -3.73 -13.96 24.10
N ALA A 65 -3.72 -14.18 22.78
CA ALA A 65 -4.29 -15.38 22.18
C ALA A 65 -3.58 -16.67 22.66
N SER A 66 -2.26 -16.62 22.77
CA SER A 66 -1.45 -17.73 23.30
C SER A 66 -1.78 -18.03 24.76
N ALA A 67 -1.88 -16.99 25.60
CA ALA A 67 -2.27 -17.13 27.00
C ALA A 67 -3.69 -17.72 27.19
N LEU A 68 -4.56 -17.49 26.21
CA LEU A 68 -5.94 -18.02 26.18
C LEU A 68 -6.05 -19.36 25.43
N ASN A 69 -4.96 -19.94 24.94
CA ASN A 69 -4.91 -21.11 24.07
C ASN A 69 -5.75 -20.96 22.78
N LEU A 70 -5.80 -19.75 22.22
CA LEU A 70 -6.49 -19.40 20.98
C LEU A 70 -5.53 -19.12 19.81
N ALA A 71 -4.22 -19.12 20.06
CA ALA A 71 -3.24 -18.95 19.00
C ALA A 71 -3.28 -20.17 18.05
N PRO A 72 -3.11 -19.97 16.73
CA PRO A 72 -3.01 -21.08 15.79
C PRO A 72 -1.78 -21.93 16.14
N GLY A 73 -1.94 -23.24 16.04
CA GLY A 73 -0.82 -24.16 16.21
C GLY A 73 0.14 -24.14 15.01
N PRO A 74 1.29 -24.84 15.13
CA PRO A 74 2.18 -25.06 14.01
C PRO A 74 1.45 -25.85 12.91
N ILE A 75 1.68 -25.49 11.66
CA ILE A 75 1.14 -26.19 10.50
C ILE A 75 2.30 -26.95 9.88
N TYR A 76 2.26 -28.27 10.06
CA TYR A 76 3.19 -29.17 9.43
C TYR A 76 2.55 -29.75 8.16
N SER A 77 3.10 -29.44 7.01
CA SER A 77 2.75 -30.12 5.77
C SER A 77 3.94 -30.95 5.32
N SER A 78 3.70 -32.18 4.91
CA SER A 78 4.73 -33.10 4.43
C SER A 78 5.38 -32.67 3.10
N GLU A 79 4.78 -31.70 2.43
CA GLU A 79 5.19 -31.23 1.10
C GLU A 79 5.68 -29.78 1.10
N ILE A 80 5.73 -29.12 2.28
CA ILE A 80 6.07 -27.71 2.32
C ILE A 80 7.38 -27.43 3.00
N TYR A 81 8.15 -26.78 2.27
CA TYR A 81 9.50 -26.34 2.47
C TYR A 81 9.60 -24.99 3.18
N HIS A 82 8.51 -24.46 3.72
CA HIS A 82 8.51 -23.17 4.35
C HIS A 82 8.53 -23.32 5.88
N PRO A 83 9.71 -23.29 6.53
CA PRO A 83 9.82 -23.58 7.95
C PRO A 83 9.08 -22.58 8.83
N LEU A 84 8.78 -21.38 8.35
CA LEU A 84 8.00 -20.39 9.09
C LEU A 84 6.57 -20.84 9.38
N THR A 85 5.99 -21.77 8.60
CA THR A 85 4.65 -22.31 8.87
C THR A 85 4.60 -23.15 10.17
N ALA A 86 5.74 -23.58 10.67
CA ALA A 86 5.86 -24.24 11.97
C ALA A 86 5.80 -23.22 13.14
N ASP A 87 6.01 -21.92 12.88
CA ASP A 87 5.91 -20.88 13.89
C ASP A 87 4.46 -20.46 14.12
N PRO A 88 3.90 -20.63 15.34
CA PRO A 88 2.57 -20.17 15.69
C PRO A 88 2.37 -18.65 15.51
N LEU A 89 3.41 -17.84 15.74
CA LEU A 89 3.35 -16.40 15.54
C LEU A 89 3.20 -16.07 14.04
N PHE A 90 3.92 -16.75 13.16
CA PHE A 90 3.77 -16.59 11.71
C PHE A 90 2.32 -16.86 11.28
N ASN A 91 1.77 -18.01 11.71
CA ASN A 91 0.40 -18.38 11.40
C ASN A 91 -0.62 -17.37 11.97
N PHE A 92 -0.33 -16.79 13.13
CA PHE A 92 -1.14 -15.72 13.71
C PHE A 92 -1.08 -14.45 12.86
N CYS A 93 0.10 -14.04 12.39
CA CYS A 93 0.28 -12.88 11.51
C CYS A 93 -0.49 -13.03 10.19
N VAL A 94 -0.60 -14.26 9.66
CA VAL A 94 -1.42 -14.54 8.45
C VAL A 94 -2.91 -14.28 8.70
N ILE A 95 -3.43 -14.60 9.89
CA ILE A 95 -4.85 -14.40 10.26
C ILE A 95 -5.13 -12.96 10.72
N PHE A 96 -4.16 -12.27 11.27
CA PHE A 96 -4.27 -10.98 11.94
C PHE A 96 -4.98 -9.89 11.09
N PRO A 97 -4.73 -9.75 9.77
CA PRO A 97 -5.42 -8.77 8.94
C PRO A 97 -6.95 -8.90 8.98
N VAL A 98 -7.47 -10.12 8.99
CA VAL A 98 -8.92 -10.39 9.04
C VAL A 98 -9.51 -9.97 10.39
N ILE A 99 -8.77 -10.16 11.49
CA ILE A 99 -9.18 -9.70 12.83
C ILE A 99 -9.28 -8.17 12.82
N MET A 100 -8.26 -7.47 12.34
CA MET A 100 -8.25 -6.01 12.28
C MET A 100 -9.30 -5.45 11.31
N ALA A 101 -9.53 -6.13 10.18
CA ALA A 101 -10.61 -5.77 9.25
C ALA A 101 -11.98 -5.81 9.94
N THR A 102 -12.23 -6.83 10.75
CA THR A 102 -13.49 -6.97 11.52
C THR A 102 -13.66 -5.82 12.50
N LEU A 103 -12.60 -5.45 13.23
CA LEU A 103 -12.61 -4.31 14.15
C LEU A 103 -12.84 -2.99 13.40
N THR A 104 -12.24 -2.83 12.24
CA THR A 104 -12.41 -1.64 11.37
C THR A 104 -13.83 -1.50 10.86
N VAL A 105 -14.46 -2.60 10.44
CA VAL A 105 -15.87 -2.64 10.02
C VAL A 105 -16.79 -2.25 11.19
N PHE A 106 -16.45 -2.63 12.41
CA PHE A 106 -17.20 -2.18 13.59
C PHE A 106 -17.03 -0.66 13.82
N VAL A 107 -15.82 -0.11 13.67
CA VAL A 107 -15.58 1.33 13.84
C VAL A 107 -16.34 2.15 12.78
N ILE A 108 -16.35 1.74 11.52
CA ILE A 108 -17.09 2.46 10.48
C ILE A 108 -18.62 2.37 10.71
N TYR A 109 -19.12 1.27 11.25
CA TYR A 109 -20.51 1.20 11.72
C TYR A 109 -20.81 2.30 12.73
N LEU A 110 -19.95 2.48 13.74
CA LEU A 110 -20.14 3.51 14.77
C LEU A 110 -20.09 4.92 14.15
N LEU A 111 -19.18 5.16 13.22
CA LEU A 111 -19.03 6.44 12.53
C LEU A 111 -20.23 6.73 11.64
N GLY A 112 -20.64 5.79 10.80
CA GLY A 112 -21.82 5.91 9.93
C GLY A 112 -23.11 6.11 10.73
N ARG A 113 -23.25 5.40 11.85
CA ARG A 113 -24.39 5.59 12.79
C ARG A 113 -24.42 7.01 13.36
N ASP A 114 -23.27 7.57 13.70
CA ASP A 114 -23.19 8.93 14.23
C ASP A 114 -23.50 10.01 13.17
N ILE A 115 -23.29 9.69 11.88
CA ILE A 115 -23.55 10.58 10.73
C ILE A 115 -25.02 10.53 10.30
N GLY A 116 -25.57 9.34 10.08
CA GLY A 116 -26.89 9.22 9.44
C GLY A 116 -27.87 8.23 10.10
N GLY A 117 -27.55 7.69 11.29
CA GLY A 117 -28.40 6.73 12.01
C GLY A 117 -27.94 5.28 11.82
N LYS A 118 -28.68 4.36 12.46
CA LYS A 118 -28.31 2.93 12.48
C LYS A 118 -28.22 2.30 11.09
N GLU A 119 -29.13 2.66 10.20
CA GLU A 119 -29.21 2.17 8.84
C GLU A 119 -27.98 2.58 8.03
N VAL A 120 -27.56 3.86 8.13
CA VAL A 120 -26.34 4.35 7.49
C VAL A 120 -25.13 3.61 8.06
N GLY A 121 -25.08 3.39 9.38
CA GLY A 121 -24.00 2.61 9.99
C GLY A 121 -23.91 1.20 9.44
N LEU A 122 -25.02 0.46 9.36
CA LEU A 122 -25.06 -0.92 8.87
C LEU A 122 -24.62 -1.01 7.40
N PHE A 123 -25.14 -0.13 6.53
CA PHE A 123 -24.72 -0.11 5.12
C PHE A 123 -23.28 0.33 4.94
N SER A 124 -22.78 1.28 5.76
CA SER A 124 -21.36 1.66 5.73
C SER A 124 -20.45 0.49 6.07
N ALA A 125 -20.82 -0.29 7.09
CA ALA A 125 -20.10 -1.50 7.48
C ALA A 125 -20.12 -2.56 6.36
N LEU A 126 -21.30 -2.81 5.76
CA LEU A 126 -21.46 -3.73 4.66
C LEU A 126 -20.63 -3.33 3.44
N PHE A 127 -20.69 -2.06 3.04
CA PHE A 127 -19.97 -1.58 1.85
C PHE A 127 -18.45 -1.58 2.04
N LEU A 128 -17.95 -1.27 3.23
CA LEU A 128 -16.52 -1.39 3.51
C LEU A 128 -16.09 -2.86 3.50
N ALA A 129 -16.84 -3.74 4.15
CA ALA A 129 -16.52 -5.17 4.19
C ALA A 129 -16.51 -5.84 2.82
N LEU A 130 -17.26 -5.29 1.84
CA LEU A 130 -17.36 -5.80 0.47
C LEU A 130 -16.56 -4.95 -0.54
N SER A 131 -15.84 -3.90 -0.10
CA SER A 131 -15.02 -3.07 -0.96
C SER A 131 -13.78 -3.83 -1.44
N SER A 132 -13.57 -3.90 -2.75
CA SER A 132 -12.42 -4.59 -3.34
C SER A 132 -11.10 -4.02 -2.88
N SER A 133 -10.94 -2.68 -2.85
CA SER A 133 -9.73 -2.00 -2.39
C SER A 133 -9.45 -2.23 -0.90
N TYR A 134 -10.46 -2.48 -0.09
CA TYR A 134 -10.28 -2.81 1.32
C TYR A 134 -9.95 -4.29 1.54
N ILE A 135 -10.67 -5.20 0.84
CA ILE A 135 -10.43 -6.65 0.92
C ILE A 135 -9.00 -6.98 0.48
N SER A 136 -8.52 -6.40 -0.64
CA SER A 136 -7.20 -6.69 -1.17
C SER A 136 -6.07 -6.36 -0.19
N ARG A 137 -6.28 -5.39 0.71
CA ARG A 137 -5.30 -4.94 1.71
C ARG A 137 -5.58 -5.45 3.13
N THR A 138 -6.57 -6.30 3.32
CA THR A 138 -6.94 -6.89 4.62
C THR A 138 -7.34 -8.36 4.50
N SER A 139 -7.06 -8.97 3.36
CA SER A 139 -7.25 -10.39 3.14
C SER A 139 -6.30 -11.23 3.98
N PHE A 140 -6.57 -12.50 4.03
CA PHE A 140 -5.75 -13.48 4.72
C PHE A 140 -4.31 -13.46 4.16
N GLY A 141 -3.34 -13.26 5.03
CA GLY A 141 -1.92 -13.14 4.68
C GLY A 141 -1.43 -11.72 4.37
N PHE A 142 -2.30 -10.74 4.16
CA PHE A 142 -1.89 -9.35 3.91
C PHE A 142 -1.54 -8.61 5.22
N PHE A 143 -0.43 -9.00 5.82
CA PHE A 143 0.06 -8.47 7.09
C PHE A 143 0.93 -7.23 6.87
N ASP A 144 0.28 -6.10 6.55
CA ASP A 144 0.97 -4.84 6.24
C ASP A 144 0.34 -3.65 6.99
N ASP A 145 1.04 -2.54 7.01
CA ASP A 145 0.74 -1.29 7.74
C ASP A 145 -0.69 -0.80 7.53
N GLU A 146 -1.26 -0.98 6.32
CA GLU A 146 -2.63 -0.61 5.99
C GLU A 146 -3.68 -1.28 6.87
N THR A 147 -3.39 -2.50 7.30
CA THR A 147 -4.30 -3.31 8.14
C THR A 147 -4.67 -2.57 9.43
N VAL A 148 -3.69 -1.96 10.09
CA VAL A 148 -3.90 -1.18 11.31
C VAL A 148 -4.07 0.31 11.04
N GLY A 149 -3.55 0.80 9.91
CA GLY A 149 -3.60 2.19 9.51
C GLY A 149 -5.03 2.71 9.30
N ILE A 150 -5.85 1.99 8.55
CA ILE A 150 -7.26 2.36 8.33
C ILE A 150 -8.07 2.27 9.63
N PHE A 151 -7.81 1.27 10.47
CA PHE A 151 -8.41 1.18 11.79
C PHE A 151 -8.10 2.42 12.65
N GLY A 152 -6.81 2.78 12.76
CA GLY A 152 -6.36 3.95 13.51
C GLY A 152 -6.94 5.26 12.97
N LEU A 153 -6.99 5.42 11.64
CA LEU A 153 -7.58 6.59 10.98
C LEU A 153 -9.08 6.75 11.31
N LEU A 154 -9.87 5.68 11.14
CA LEU A 154 -11.31 5.73 11.41
C LEU A 154 -11.61 5.92 12.89
N LEU A 155 -10.83 5.31 13.76
CA LEU A 155 -10.95 5.47 15.20
C LEU A 155 -10.63 6.92 15.63
N PHE A 156 -9.56 7.51 15.07
CA PHE A 156 -9.24 8.93 15.25
C PHE A 156 -10.40 9.83 14.79
N ILE A 157 -10.91 9.64 13.57
CA ILE A 157 -12.03 10.44 13.03
C ILE A 157 -13.26 10.32 13.94
N PHE A 158 -13.60 9.11 14.37
CA PHE A 158 -14.74 8.85 15.24
C PHE A 158 -14.63 9.61 16.57
N PHE A 159 -13.49 9.54 17.23
CA PHE A 159 -13.30 10.22 18.52
C PHE A 159 -13.19 11.74 18.36
N PHE A 160 -12.49 12.21 17.34
CA PHE A 160 -12.37 13.64 17.07
C PHE A 160 -13.72 14.29 16.78
N LEU A 161 -14.56 13.69 15.92
CA LEU A 161 -15.90 14.22 15.65
C LEU A 161 -16.82 14.21 16.88
N ARG A 162 -16.65 13.25 17.76
CA ARG A 162 -17.37 13.21 19.05
C ARG A 162 -16.87 14.25 20.05
N SER A 163 -15.58 14.58 20.01
CA SER A 163 -15.02 15.59 20.92
C SER A 163 -15.55 16.99 20.64
N ILE A 164 -15.87 17.30 19.38
CA ILE A 164 -16.42 18.61 18.97
C ILE A 164 -17.96 18.68 19.01
N ASP A 165 -18.65 17.60 19.40
CA ASP A 165 -20.12 17.55 19.43
C ASP A 165 -20.68 18.38 20.60
N SER A 166 -21.45 19.42 20.26
CA SER A 166 -22.04 20.35 21.24
C SER A 166 -23.00 19.68 22.23
N LYS A 167 -23.56 18.53 21.88
CA LYS A 167 -24.51 17.79 22.73
C LYS A 167 -23.84 17.08 23.92
N ARG A 168 -22.51 16.99 23.93
CA ARG A 168 -21.74 16.29 24.98
C ARG A 168 -21.30 17.21 26.09
N SER A 169 -21.10 16.65 27.27
CA SER A 169 -20.52 17.41 28.41
C SER A 169 -19.07 17.81 28.11
N PRO A 170 -18.54 18.89 28.72
CA PRO A 170 -17.14 19.29 28.55
C PRO A 170 -16.13 18.19 28.92
N ARG A 171 -16.39 17.46 30.01
CA ARG A 171 -15.53 16.31 30.40
C ARG A 171 -15.51 15.24 29.36
N SER A 172 -16.67 14.81 28.85
CA SER A 172 -16.78 13.83 27.78
C SER A 172 -16.07 14.30 26.48
N SER A 173 -16.16 15.60 26.16
CA SER A 173 -15.48 16.20 25.02
C SER A 173 -13.96 16.06 25.15
N ILE A 174 -13.39 16.36 26.30
CA ILE A 174 -11.94 16.22 26.55
C ILE A 174 -11.52 14.74 26.49
N THR A 175 -12.29 13.83 27.11
CA THR A 175 -12.01 12.38 27.04
C THR A 175 -11.96 11.89 25.62
N TYR A 176 -12.92 12.29 24.76
CA TYR A 176 -12.90 11.94 23.34
C TYR A 176 -11.74 12.62 22.59
N ALA A 177 -11.34 13.84 22.97
CA ALA A 177 -10.18 14.50 22.36
C ALA A 177 -8.87 13.76 22.68
N VAL A 178 -8.70 13.31 23.94
CA VAL A 178 -7.56 12.48 24.35
C VAL A 178 -7.58 11.14 23.61
N ALA A 179 -8.74 10.45 23.56
CA ALA A 179 -8.87 9.21 22.80
C ALA A 179 -8.56 9.39 21.31
N GLY A 180 -8.99 10.53 20.73
CA GLY A 180 -8.63 10.91 19.37
C GLY A 180 -7.12 11.13 19.20
N GLY A 181 -6.49 11.80 20.18
CA GLY A 181 -5.04 11.99 20.20
C GLY A 181 -4.25 10.68 20.31
N LEU A 182 -4.69 9.76 21.17
CA LEU A 182 -4.10 8.42 21.29
C LEU A 182 -4.27 7.62 19.99
N SER A 183 -5.45 7.69 19.35
CA SER A 183 -5.70 7.01 18.08
C SER A 183 -4.86 7.58 16.93
N LEU A 184 -4.67 8.90 16.87
CA LEU A 184 -3.80 9.55 15.89
C LEU A 184 -2.33 9.24 16.18
N GLY A 185 -1.92 9.23 17.46
CA GLY A 185 -0.58 8.80 17.87
C GLY A 185 -0.28 7.34 17.51
N TYR A 186 -1.26 6.45 17.71
CA TYR A 186 -1.17 5.06 17.23
C TYR A 186 -1.05 4.99 15.71
N LEU A 187 -1.80 5.79 14.98
CA LEU A 187 -1.70 5.88 13.53
C LEU A 187 -0.31 6.34 13.07
N PHE A 188 0.32 7.30 13.78
CA PHE A 188 1.70 7.70 13.53
C PHE A 188 2.71 6.59 13.79
N ALA A 189 2.46 5.76 14.77
CA ALA A 189 3.30 4.60 15.07
C ALA A 189 3.13 3.45 14.06
N SER A 190 2.04 3.47 13.28
CA SER A 190 1.63 2.33 12.46
C SER A 190 1.81 2.55 10.96
N TRP A 191 1.70 3.77 10.46
CA TRP A 191 1.59 3.98 9.02
C TRP A 191 2.07 5.36 8.55
N GLY A 192 2.88 5.39 7.50
CA GLY A 192 3.37 6.63 6.92
C GLY A 192 2.27 7.56 6.40
N ALA A 193 1.15 7.00 5.90
CA ALA A 193 0.00 7.77 5.45
C ALA A 193 -0.82 8.43 6.60
N ALA A 194 -0.38 8.33 7.86
CA ALA A 194 -0.92 9.09 8.99
C ALA A 194 -0.96 10.61 8.72
N ARG A 195 -0.07 11.12 7.87
CA ARG A 195 -0.06 12.51 7.40
C ARG A 195 -1.37 12.91 6.71
N TYR A 196 -2.10 11.96 6.12
CA TYR A 196 -3.47 12.19 5.63
C TYR A 196 -4.44 12.57 6.76
N GLY A 197 -4.31 11.94 7.92
CA GLY A 197 -5.11 12.28 9.12
C GLY A 197 -4.89 13.72 9.58
N LEU A 198 -3.64 14.22 9.50
CA LEU A 198 -3.34 15.65 9.72
C LEU A 198 -4.03 16.50 8.66
N GLY A 199 -3.76 16.26 7.40
CA GLY A 199 -4.24 17.07 6.27
C GLY A 199 -5.76 17.20 6.22
N ILE A 200 -6.49 16.08 6.37
CA ILE A 200 -7.96 16.11 6.38
C ILE A 200 -8.52 16.95 7.52
N THR A 201 -7.89 16.89 8.70
CA THR A 201 -8.33 17.68 9.86
C THR A 201 -8.06 19.16 9.65
N LEU A 202 -6.93 19.53 9.04
CA LEU A 202 -6.63 20.93 8.70
C LEU A 202 -7.68 21.49 7.74
N VAL A 203 -7.97 20.76 6.65
CA VAL A 203 -9.00 21.17 5.67
C VAL A 203 -10.37 21.26 6.32
N PHE A 204 -10.71 20.32 7.18
CA PHE A 204 -11.98 20.35 7.92
C PHE A 204 -12.09 21.56 8.85
N VAL A 205 -11.06 21.83 9.66
CA VAL A 205 -11.07 22.99 10.57
C VAL A 205 -11.15 24.29 9.77
N PHE A 206 -10.42 24.40 8.66
CA PHE A 206 -10.51 25.54 7.77
C PHE A 206 -11.93 25.72 7.20
N ALA A 207 -12.57 24.63 6.75
CA ALA A 207 -13.97 24.65 6.32
C ALA A 207 -14.92 25.11 7.43
N MET A 208 -14.70 24.66 8.66
CA MET A 208 -15.50 25.12 9.83
C MET A 208 -15.35 26.62 10.08
N LEU A 209 -14.14 27.16 9.93
CA LEU A 209 -13.89 28.60 10.07
C LEU A 209 -14.60 29.41 8.95
N LEU A 210 -14.49 28.97 7.68
CA LEU A 210 -15.17 29.58 6.55
C LEU A 210 -16.70 29.58 6.71
N LEU A 211 -17.25 28.48 7.23
CA LEU A 211 -18.70 28.37 7.51
C LEU A 211 -19.11 29.09 8.81
N LYS A 212 -18.21 29.84 9.45
CA LYS A 212 -18.45 30.59 10.70
C LYS A 212 -18.91 29.69 11.87
N ARG A 213 -18.41 28.45 11.91
CA ARG A 213 -18.76 27.44 12.94
C ARG A 213 -17.69 27.27 14.01
N TYR A 214 -16.88 28.30 14.22
CA TYR A 214 -15.89 28.28 15.28
C TYR A 214 -16.54 28.13 16.65
N SER A 215 -15.96 27.31 17.51
CA SER A 215 -16.36 27.20 18.96
C SER A 215 -15.12 26.94 19.80
N THR A 216 -15.17 27.39 21.10
CA THR A 216 -14.12 27.07 22.07
C THR A 216 -13.91 25.59 22.24
N ARG A 217 -14.96 24.79 22.04
CA ARG A 217 -14.87 23.31 22.06
C ARG A 217 -14.01 22.79 20.93
N LEU A 218 -14.16 23.33 19.71
CA LEU A 218 -13.30 22.97 18.58
C LEU A 218 -11.83 23.28 18.89
N PHE A 219 -11.56 24.46 19.47
CA PHE A 219 -10.21 24.85 19.89
C PHE A 219 -9.61 23.87 20.91
N ILE A 220 -10.34 23.57 22.01
CA ILE A 220 -9.86 22.64 23.04
C ILE A 220 -9.66 21.25 22.46
N SER A 221 -10.64 20.74 21.69
CA SER A 221 -10.55 19.40 21.10
C SER A 221 -9.38 19.27 20.14
N TYR A 222 -9.18 20.27 19.27
CA TYR A 222 -8.05 20.32 18.35
C TYR A 222 -6.72 20.29 19.11
N THR A 223 -6.55 21.22 20.04
CA THR A 223 -5.31 21.35 20.82
C THR A 223 -5.00 20.06 21.59
N THR A 224 -5.98 19.52 22.33
CA THR A 224 -5.78 18.28 23.10
C THR A 224 -5.41 17.11 22.21
N THR A 225 -6.13 16.93 21.10
CA THR A 225 -5.87 15.82 20.15
C THR A 225 -4.47 15.89 19.59
N PHE A 226 -4.05 17.07 19.09
CA PHE A 226 -2.73 17.19 18.45
C PHE A 226 -1.58 17.19 19.45
N VAL A 227 -1.74 17.78 20.64
CA VAL A 227 -0.70 17.70 21.69
C VAL A 227 -0.45 16.25 22.09
N VAL A 228 -1.51 15.47 22.34
CA VAL A 228 -1.36 14.05 22.70
C VAL A 228 -0.72 13.23 21.55
N SER A 229 -1.21 13.42 20.33
CA SER A 229 -0.68 12.66 19.18
C SER A 229 0.78 13.00 18.83
N LEU A 230 1.14 14.28 18.88
CA LEU A 230 2.53 14.71 18.60
C LEU A 230 3.48 14.29 19.72
N LEU A 231 3.00 14.27 21.00
CA LEU A 231 3.79 13.72 22.11
C LEU A 231 4.14 12.23 21.86
N ILE A 232 3.22 11.46 21.30
CA ILE A 232 3.50 10.07 20.93
C ILE A 232 4.47 10.04 19.73
N ALA A 233 4.20 10.83 18.69
CA ALA A 233 4.97 10.82 17.46
C ALA A 233 6.46 11.10 17.66
N VAL A 234 6.82 12.08 18.52
CA VAL A 234 8.23 12.42 18.78
C VAL A 234 9.01 11.32 19.51
N ASN A 235 8.31 10.39 20.15
CA ASN A 235 8.90 9.24 20.83
C ASN A 235 9.02 7.99 19.92
N ILE A 236 8.60 8.07 18.66
CA ILE A 236 8.82 7.02 17.67
C ILE A 236 10.15 7.34 16.99
N PRO A 237 11.19 6.49 17.08
CA PRO A 237 12.54 6.81 16.58
C PRO A 237 12.54 7.24 15.10
N ARG A 238 11.79 6.56 14.23
CA ARG A 238 11.65 6.91 12.81
C ARG A 238 11.17 8.35 12.59
N LEU A 239 10.26 8.86 13.41
CA LEU A 239 9.72 10.21 13.31
C LEU A 239 10.60 11.20 14.08
N GLY A 240 10.81 10.95 15.37
CA GLY A 240 11.62 11.74 16.26
C GLY A 240 11.21 13.22 16.31
N THR A 241 12.07 14.06 16.82
CA THR A 241 11.84 15.52 16.90
C THR A 241 11.84 16.20 15.53
N LYS A 242 12.51 15.61 14.52
CA LYS A 242 12.51 16.11 13.13
C LYS A 242 11.11 16.16 12.52
N PHE A 243 10.21 15.29 12.96
CA PHE A 243 8.80 15.29 12.53
C PHE A 243 8.10 16.62 12.85
N LEU A 244 8.46 17.30 13.93
CA LEU A 244 7.86 18.58 14.32
C LEU A 244 8.16 19.70 13.29
N THR A 245 9.23 19.58 12.52
CA THR A 245 9.61 20.55 11.50
C THR A 245 9.06 20.24 10.10
N GLU A 246 8.38 19.09 9.94
CA GLU A 246 7.72 18.76 8.66
C GLU A 246 6.62 19.78 8.32
N PRO A 247 6.45 20.13 7.03
CA PRO A 247 5.45 21.09 6.57
C PRO A 247 4.03 20.74 7.04
N THR A 248 3.67 19.45 7.13
CA THR A 248 2.37 18.98 7.59
C THR A 248 2.12 19.31 9.05
N VAL A 249 3.12 19.13 9.92
CA VAL A 249 3.02 19.46 11.35
C VAL A 249 3.08 20.97 11.57
N MET A 250 3.92 21.67 10.79
CA MET A 250 3.96 23.15 10.83
C MET A 250 2.61 23.75 10.45
N ALA A 251 1.89 23.15 9.49
CA ALA A 251 0.52 23.54 9.16
C ALA A 251 -0.46 23.29 10.33
N VAL A 252 -0.29 22.20 11.12
CA VAL A 252 -1.07 21.97 12.34
C VAL A 252 -0.83 23.09 13.36
N VAL A 253 0.43 23.48 13.57
CA VAL A 253 0.78 24.61 14.46
C VAL A 253 0.19 25.92 13.91
N GLY A 254 0.24 26.15 12.60
CA GLY A 254 -0.39 27.31 11.96
C GLY A 254 -1.89 27.41 12.24
N VAL A 255 -2.63 26.30 12.06
CA VAL A 255 -4.07 26.25 12.37
C VAL A 255 -4.32 26.43 13.86
N PHE A 256 -3.49 25.88 14.75
CA PHE A 256 -3.58 26.15 16.18
C PHE A 256 -3.47 27.64 16.49
N LEU A 257 -2.51 28.36 15.91
CA LEU A 257 -2.35 29.79 16.07
C LEU A 257 -3.56 30.56 15.54
N VAL A 258 -4.12 30.15 14.39
CA VAL A 258 -5.37 30.72 13.86
C VAL A 258 -6.53 30.53 14.85
N LEU A 259 -6.68 29.34 15.42
CA LEU A 259 -7.70 29.08 16.44
C LEU A 259 -7.51 29.94 17.72
N CYS A 260 -6.25 30.16 18.15
CA CYS A 260 -5.93 31.11 19.22
C CYS A 260 -6.40 32.54 18.90
N ILE A 261 -6.15 33.00 17.66
CA ILE A 261 -6.60 34.32 17.20
C ILE A 261 -8.12 34.43 17.32
N PHE A 262 -8.86 33.39 16.86
CA PHE A 262 -10.33 33.37 16.97
C PHE A 262 -10.80 33.40 18.45
N GLU A 263 -10.15 32.65 19.34
CA GLU A 263 -10.51 32.62 20.76
C GLU A 263 -10.23 33.97 21.44
N PHE A 264 -9.05 34.55 21.24
CA PHE A 264 -8.70 35.86 21.78
C PHE A 264 -9.57 36.97 21.19
N SER A 265 -9.91 36.91 19.90
CA SER A 265 -10.74 37.92 19.24
C SER A 265 -12.13 38.05 19.85
N LYS A 266 -12.62 37.02 20.55
CA LYS A 266 -13.91 37.09 21.30
C LYS A 266 -13.88 38.12 22.42
N ARG A 267 -12.71 38.45 22.98
CA ARG A 267 -12.53 39.44 24.04
C ARG A 267 -12.50 40.87 23.50
N ILE A 268 -12.37 41.06 22.19
CA ILE A 268 -12.33 42.38 21.57
C ILE A 268 -13.72 42.78 21.12
N THR A 269 -14.27 43.81 21.78
CA THR A 269 -15.65 44.27 21.55
C THR A 269 -15.76 45.22 20.35
N VAL A 270 -14.71 46.00 20.06
CA VAL A 270 -14.73 47.00 18.99
C VAL A 270 -14.44 46.31 17.64
N PRO A 271 -15.36 46.36 16.65
CA PRO A 271 -15.21 45.61 15.38
C PRO A 271 -13.93 45.98 14.60
N LYS A 272 -13.57 47.27 14.57
CA LYS A 272 -12.35 47.75 13.89
C LYS A 272 -11.08 47.16 14.51
N ASN A 273 -11.00 47.17 15.85
CA ASN A 273 -9.84 46.63 16.58
C ASN A 273 -9.78 45.10 16.42
N LYS A 274 -10.93 44.44 16.40
CA LYS A 274 -11.02 43.00 16.16
C LYS A 274 -10.51 42.64 14.77
N LEU A 275 -10.91 43.38 13.74
CA LEU A 275 -10.43 43.15 12.37
C LEU A 275 -8.93 43.38 12.28
N LEU A 276 -8.42 44.49 12.82
CA LEU A 276 -6.98 44.81 12.82
C LEU A 276 -6.17 43.73 13.56
N PHE A 277 -6.69 43.26 14.71
CA PHE A 277 -6.07 42.15 15.44
C PHE A 277 -5.99 40.87 14.61
N VAL A 278 -7.11 40.45 13.99
CA VAL A 278 -7.13 39.23 13.19
C VAL A 278 -6.20 39.33 11.98
N VAL A 279 -6.30 40.42 11.22
CA VAL A 279 -5.46 40.63 10.03
C VAL A 279 -3.97 40.74 10.39
N GLY A 280 -3.66 41.49 11.45
CA GLY A 280 -2.26 41.67 11.90
C GLY A 280 -1.62 40.36 12.34
N PHE A 281 -2.35 39.53 13.10
CA PHE A 281 -1.83 38.23 13.53
C PHE A 281 -1.75 37.21 12.40
N LEU A 282 -2.71 37.20 11.46
CA LEU A 282 -2.60 36.36 10.25
C LEU A 282 -1.39 36.74 9.43
N ALA A 283 -1.15 38.05 9.23
CA ALA A 283 0.05 38.53 8.56
C ALA A 283 1.33 38.10 9.30
N ALA A 284 1.34 38.21 10.65
CA ALA A 284 2.48 37.75 11.44
C ALA A 284 2.74 36.25 11.32
N ILE A 285 1.70 35.40 11.27
CA ILE A 285 1.86 33.95 11.03
C ILE A 285 2.47 33.69 9.67
N VAL A 286 2.02 34.36 8.61
CA VAL A 286 2.58 34.21 7.26
C VAL A 286 4.05 34.64 7.23
N ILE A 287 4.37 35.80 7.82
CA ILE A 287 5.75 36.30 7.91
C ILE A 287 6.65 35.31 8.68
N LEU A 288 6.15 34.79 9.81
CA LEU A 288 6.87 33.80 10.61
C LEU A 288 7.15 32.53 9.79
N PHE A 289 6.12 32.01 9.07
CA PHE A 289 6.28 30.82 8.23
C PHE A 289 7.30 31.03 7.12
N VAL A 290 7.25 32.18 6.43
CA VAL A 290 8.22 32.55 5.39
C VAL A 290 9.63 32.66 5.99
N ALA A 291 9.77 33.30 7.14
CA ALA A 291 11.06 33.45 7.84
C ALA A 291 11.65 32.08 8.22
N LEU A 292 10.84 31.19 8.81
CA LEU A 292 11.26 29.82 9.16
C LEU A 292 11.68 29.03 7.92
N SER A 293 10.94 29.19 6.80
CA SER A 293 11.28 28.54 5.53
C SER A 293 12.63 29.06 4.97
N GLN A 294 12.85 30.38 4.98
CA GLN A 294 14.11 30.98 4.51
C GLN A 294 15.30 30.60 5.39
N LEU A 295 15.11 30.40 6.67
CA LEU A 295 16.12 29.93 7.60
C LEU A 295 16.39 28.41 7.51
N GLY A 296 15.71 27.68 6.62
CA GLY A 296 15.88 26.23 6.49
C GLY A 296 15.38 25.42 7.70
N LEU A 297 14.57 26.03 8.57
CA LEU A 297 14.04 25.39 9.77
C LEU A 297 12.77 24.56 9.51
N ILE A 298 12.21 24.64 8.30
CA ILE A 298 11.13 23.78 7.85
C ILE A 298 11.75 22.59 7.13
N GLY A 299 11.50 21.40 7.64
CA GLY A 299 11.98 20.15 7.05
C GLY A 299 11.34 19.86 5.69
N SER A 300 11.92 18.93 4.94
CA SER A 300 11.36 18.44 3.69
C SER A 300 10.33 17.33 3.94
N LEU A 301 9.35 17.24 3.06
CA LEU A 301 8.48 16.06 2.97
C LEU A 301 9.21 14.96 2.19
N GLU A 302 9.06 13.70 2.61
CA GLU A 302 9.58 12.57 1.82
C GLU A 302 9.00 12.60 0.39
N ALA A 303 9.80 12.24 -0.60
CA ALA A 303 9.46 12.34 -2.03
C ALA A 303 8.13 11.65 -2.38
N LYS A 304 7.84 10.49 -1.79
CA LYS A 304 6.58 9.76 -2.00
C LYS A 304 5.33 10.51 -1.53
N PHE A 305 5.42 11.27 -0.43
CA PHE A 305 4.29 12.08 0.06
C PHE A 305 4.13 13.36 -0.76
N TRP A 306 5.25 13.96 -1.19
CA TRP A 306 5.23 15.08 -2.11
C TRP A 306 4.59 14.69 -3.45
N ALA A 307 4.97 13.54 -3.99
CA ALA A 307 4.41 12.97 -5.20
C ALA A 307 2.90 12.65 -5.10
N ALA A 308 2.40 12.34 -3.90
CA ALA A 308 0.97 12.13 -3.67
C ALA A 308 0.20 13.46 -3.65
N LEU A 309 0.80 14.53 -3.09
CA LEU A 309 0.21 15.88 -3.06
C LEU A 309 0.26 16.58 -4.43
N PHE A 310 1.35 16.38 -5.18
CA PHE A 310 1.61 17.03 -6.46
C PHE A 310 1.97 15.99 -7.52
N PRO A 311 0.97 15.31 -8.12
CA PRO A 311 1.23 14.21 -9.06
C PRO A 311 2.10 14.57 -10.26
N GLY A 312 2.09 15.84 -10.69
CA GLY A 312 2.92 16.34 -11.80
C GLY A 312 4.42 16.37 -11.48
N GLU A 313 4.80 16.43 -10.21
CA GLU A 313 6.19 16.48 -9.76
C GLU A 313 6.85 15.09 -9.60
N ARG A 314 6.10 14.03 -9.87
CA ARG A 314 6.63 12.65 -9.90
C ARG A 314 7.56 12.41 -11.09
N ILE A 315 7.30 13.10 -12.20
CA ILE A 315 8.02 12.91 -13.45
C ILE A 315 9.34 13.67 -13.35
N GLY A 316 10.46 12.95 -13.42
CA GLY A 316 11.79 13.52 -13.38
C GLY A 316 12.86 12.45 -13.45
N ASP A 317 14.10 12.88 -13.65
CA ASP A 317 15.24 12.01 -13.97
C ASP A 317 16.16 11.75 -12.77
N THR A 318 15.80 12.24 -11.57
CA THR A 318 16.62 11.93 -10.39
C THR A 318 16.43 10.46 -9.97
N PRO A 319 17.46 9.80 -9.39
CA PRO A 319 17.36 8.41 -8.93
C PRO A 319 16.16 8.14 -8.04
N ILE A 320 15.84 9.05 -7.12
CA ILE A 320 14.67 8.94 -6.22
C ILE A 320 13.36 9.01 -7.01
N GLN A 321 13.24 9.91 -8.00
CA GLN A 321 12.03 10.02 -8.82
C GLN A 321 11.86 8.79 -9.69
N GLN A 322 12.94 8.27 -10.28
CA GLN A 322 12.91 7.03 -11.06
C GLN A 322 12.50 5.83 -10.18
N LEU A 323 13.05 5.73 -8.96
CA LEU A 323 12.65 4.70 -8.00
C LEU A 323 11.17 4.80 -7.62
N VAL A 324 10.65 6.00 -7.36
CA VAL A 324 9.20 6.20 -7.08
C VAL A 324 8.33 5.82 -8.28
N GLN A 325 8.80 6.09 -9.51
CA GLN A 325 8.08 5.73 -10.75
C GLN A 325 8.12 4.23 -11.05
N SER A 326 9.15 3.50 -10.60
CA SER A 326 9.26 2.05 -10.83
C SER A 326 8.19 1.24 -10.10
N VAL A 327 7.67 1.77 -8.99
CA VAL A 327 6.64 1.10 -8.18
C VAL A 327 5.26 1.23 -8.83
N GLN A 328 4.67 0.12 -9.24
CA GLN A 328 3.38 0.08 -9.97
C GLN A 328 2.23 0.74 -9.19
N GLU A 329 2.21 0.61 -7.88
CA GLU A 329 1.19 1.19 -7.00
C GLU A 329 1.23 2.72 -6.92
N HIS A 330 2.33 3.33 -7.34
CA HIS A 330 2.49 4.78 -7.39
C HIS A 330 1.94 5.41 -8.66
N LYS A 331 1.40 4.62 -9.59
CA LYS A 331 0.76 5.15 -10.81
C LYS A 331 -0.57 5.84 -10.48
N PRO A 332 -1.00 6.83 -11.30
CA PRO A 332 -2.34 7.43 -11.16
C PRO A 332 -3.42 6.38 -11.38
N ALA A 333 -4.52 6.50 -10.61
CA ALA A 333 -5.68 5.65 -10.82
C ALA A 333 -6.42 6.03 -12.12
N THR A 334 -6.86 5.03 -12.86
CA THR A 334 -7.73 5.21 -14.03
C THR A 334 -9.21 5.17 -13.63
N TRP A 335 -10.10 5.68 -14.47
CA TRP A 335 -11.55 5.51 -14.29
C TRP A 335 -11.95 4.03 -14.19
N GLY A 336 -11.26 3.17 -14.92
CA GLY A 336 -11.45 1.73 -14.87
C GLY A 336 -11.20 1.17 -13.47
N SER A 337 -10.15 1.61 -12.77
CA SER A 337 -9.86 1.16 -11.41
C SER A 337 -10.94 1.58 -10.41
N PHE A 338 -11.47 2.81 -10.51
CA PHE A 338 -12.59 3.24 -9.66
C PHE A 338 -13.86 2.43 -9.90
N TYR A 339 -14.21 2.20 -11.18
CA TYR A 339 -15.36 1.35 -11.50
C TYR A 339 -15.17 -0.09 -11.04
N TYR A 340 -13.94 -0.61 -11.18
CA TYR A 340 -13.61 -1.95 -10.74
C TYR A 340 -13.76 -2.11 -9.22
N ASP A 341 -13.36 -1.12 -8.43
CA ASP A 341 -13.47 -1.13 -6.97
C ASP A 341 -14.89 -0.87 -6.47
N LEU A 342 -15.59 0.08 -7.07
CA LEU A 342 -16.84 0.61 -6.56
C LEU A 342 -18.08 0.09 -7.31
N GLY A 343 -17.91 -0.40 -8.54
CA GLY A 343 -19.02 -0.80 -9.40
C GLY A 343 -20.07 0.31 -9.54
N VAL A 344 -21.33 -0.06 -9.38
CA VAL A 344 -22.47 0.89 -9.43
C VAL A 344 -22.42 1.92 -8.28
N GLY A 345 -21.69 1.63 -7.20
CA GLY A 345 -21.52 2.53 -6.06
C GLY A 345 -20.96 3.91 -6.43
N ILE A 346 -20.19 4.02 -7.53
CA ILE A 346 -19.64 5.28 -8.00
C ILE A 346 -20.74 6.32 -8.30
N LEU A 347 -21.93 5.88 -8.76
CA LEU A 347 -23.06 6.74 -9.04
C LEU A 347 -23.72 7.31 -7.77
N PHE A 348 -23.56 6.62 -6.64
CA PHE A 348 -24.11 7.06 -5.36
C PHE A 348 -23.23 8.08 -4.64
N VAL A 349 -21.96 8.22 -5.03
CA VAL A 349 -21.03 9.19 -4.42
C VAL A 349 -21.51 10.63 -4.54
N PRO A 350 -21.82 11.16 -5.75
CA PRO A 350 -22.34 12.52 -5.89
C PRO A 350 -23.68 12.70 -5.16
N VAL A 351 -24.53 11.68 -5.14
CA VAL A 351 -25.81 11.72 -4.41
C VAL A 351 -25.57 11.79 -2.89
N GLY A 352 -24.61 11.04 -2.37
CA GLY A 352 -24.22 11.11 -0.94
C GLY A 352 -23.66 12.47 -0.56
N LEU A 353 -22.79 13.03 -1.39
CA LEU A 353 -22.27 14.39 -1.22
C LEU A 353 -23.41 15.43 -1.21
N TYR A 354 -24.36 15.31 -2.14
CA TYR A 354 -25.54 16.19 -2.19
C TYR A 354 -26.33 16.16 -0.86
N PHE A 355 -26.66 14.99 -0.33
CA PHE A 355 -27.38 14.89 0.93
C PHE A 355 -26.56 15.38 2.12
N ALA A 356 -25.25 15.17 2.12
CA ALA A 356 -24.37 15.70 3.15
C ALA A 356 -24.32 17.23 3.15
N VAL A 357 -24.30 17.86 1.97
CA VAL A 357 -24.32 19.33 1.79
C VAL A 357 -25.68 19.91 2.15
N GLN A 358 -26.79 19.25 1.81
CA GLN A 358 -28.14 19.71 2.16
C GLN A 358 -28.36 19.83 3.68
N ASN A 359 -27.76 18.94 4.46
CA ASN A 359 -27.88 18.95 5.91
C ASN A 359 -26.48 19.15 6.56
N PRO A 360 -25.92 20.35 6.52
CA PRO A 360 -24.52 20.59 6.85
C PRO A 360 -24.24 20.56 8.36
N THR A 361 -24.44 19.43 9.03
CA THR A 361 -23.94 19.22 10.39
C THR A 361 -22.38 19.20 10.35
N ASN A 362 -21.71 19.38 11.51
CA ASN A 362 -20.25 19.29 11.55
C ASN A 362 -19.73 17.95 11.01
N ARG A 363 -20.47 16.85 11.26
CA ARG A 363 -20.14 15.50 10.76
C ARG A 363 -20.30 15.41 9.25
N ASN A 364 -21.35 16.01 8.71
CA ASN A 364 -21.58 16.03 7.26
C ASN A 364 -20.57 16.92 6.52
N VAL A 365 -20.19 18.07 7.11
CA VAL A 365 -19.07 18.87 6.60
C VAL A 365 -17.78 18.06 6.56
N PHE A 366 -17.49 17.31 7.63
CA PHE A 366 -16.34 16.42 7.65
C PHE A 366 -16.44 15.33 6.56
N LEU A 367 -17.61 14.71 6.40
CA LEU A 367 -17.83 13.68 5.38
C LEU A 367 -17.62 14.20 3.96
N VAL A 368 -18.03 15.44 3.67
CA VAL A 368 -17.76 16.10 2.38
C VAL A 368 -16.26 16.29 2.18
N VAL A 369 -15.56 16.82 3.18
CA VAL A 369 -14.10 17.00 3.14
C VAL A 369 -13.42 15.64 2.95
N PHE A 370 -13.81 14.62 3.72
CA PHE A 370 -13.26 13.27 3.63
C PHE A 370 -13.48 12.66 2.24
N GLY A 371 -14.69 12.75 1.70
CA GLY A 371 -14.99 12.26 0.36
C GLY A 371 -14.17 12.94 -0.73
N LEU A 372 -14.11 14.27 -0.74
CA LEU A 372 -13.40 15.02 -1.77
C LEU A 372 -11.87 14.82 -1.70
N THR A 373 -11.30 14.86 -0.50
CA THR A 373 -9.85 14.65 -0.33
C THR A 373 -9.46 13.21 -0.65
N SER A 374 -10.26 12.21 -0.25
CA SER A 374 -9.96 10.81 -0.57
C SER A 374 -10.06 10.52 -2.07
N ILE A 375 -11.01 11.14 -2.80
CA ILE A 375 -11.07 11.07 -4.27
C ILE A 375 -9.80 11.65 -4.88
N TYR A 376 -9.35 12.82 -4.42
CA TYR A 376 -8.12 13.45 -4.91
C TYR A 376 -6.89 12.53 -4.73
N PHE A 377 -6.68 12.02 -3.52
CA PHE A 377 -5.52 11.16 -3.23
C PHE A 377 -5.60 9.81 -3.96
N ALA A 378 -6.78 9.21 -4.05
CA ALA A 378 -6.98 7.99 -4.81
C ALA A 378 -6.72 8.17 -6.32
N SER A 379 -7.08 9.35 -6.87
CA SER A 379 -6.75 9.69 -8.27
C SER A 379 -5.25 9.90 -8.48
N SER A 380 -4.54 10.36 -7.44
CA SER A 380 -3.11 10.60 -7.49
C SER A 380 -2.29 9.31 -7.49
N LEU A 381 -2.63 8.34 -6.64
CA LEU A 381 -1.92 7.06 -6.48
C LEU A 381 -2.94 5.92 -6.34
N VAL A 382 -2.78 4.85 -7.13
CA VAL A 382 -3.68 3.67 -7.08
C VAL A 382 -3.73 3.05 -5.68
N ARG A 383 -2.60 2.95 -4.97
CA ARG A 383 -2.58 2.42 -3.60
C ARG A 383 -3.45 3.19 -2.61
N LEU A 384 -3.72 4.48 -2.88
CA LEU A 384 -4.55 5.33 -2.03
C LEU A 384 -6.07 5.13 -2.24
N ASN A 385 -6.49 4.23 -3.16
CA ASN A 385 -7.87 3.76 -3.23
C ASN A 385 -8.34 3.19 -1.88
N LEU A 386 -7.40 2.71 -1.07
CA LEU A 386 -7.67 2.27 0.28
C LEU A 386 -8.22 3.38 1.19
N LEU A 387 -7.74 4.63 1.05
CA LEU A 387 -8.27 5.79 1.79
C LEU A 387 -9.67 6.19 1.29
N LEU A 388 -9.97 5.91 0.03
CA LEU A 388 -11.25 6.20 -0.59
C LEU A 388 -12.35 5.26 -0.10
N ALA A 389 -12.06 3.98 0.13
CA ALA A 389 -13.01 2.95 0.49
C ALA A 389 -13.90 3.32 1.69
N PRO A 390 -13.40 3.74 2.86
CA PRO A 390 -14.23 4.11 4.00
C PRO A 390 -15.06 5.38 3.75
N ALA A 391 -14.52 6.38 3.06
CA ALA A 391 -15.24 7.62 2.76
C ALA A 391 -16.46 7.34 1.86
N ILE A 392 -16.25 6.56 0.79
CA ILE A 392 -17.31 6.19 -0.15
C ILE A 392 -18.32 5.26 0.50
N SER A 393 -17.90 4.34 1.32
CA SER A 393 -18.81 3.44 2.03
C SER A 393 -19.85 4.22 2.84
N ILE A 394 -19.43 5.30 3.49
CA ILE A 394 -20.36 6.16 4.26
C ILE A 394 -21.23 7.01 3.32
N LEU A 395 -20.66 7.59 2.26
CA LEU A 395 -21.40 8.40 1.29
C LEU A 395 -22.45 7.57 0.55
N TRP A 396 -22.08 6.37 0.13
CA TRP A 396 -23.00 5.43 -0.53
C TRP A 396 -24.12 5.00 0.42
N ALA A 397 -23.80 4.64 1.66
CA ALA A 397 -24.78 4.31 2.67
C ALA A 397 -25.75 5.47 2.95
N LEU A 398 -25.23 6.70 3.05
CA LEU A 398 -26.03 7.89 3.24
C LEU A 398 -26.97 8.12 2.05
N ALA A 399 -26.46 8.04 0.82
CA ALA A 399 -27.24 8.16 -0.41
C ALA A 399 -28.37 7.13 -0.44
N LEU A 400 -28.04 5.85 -0.27
CA LEU A 400 -28.98 4.75 -0.33
C LEU A 400 -30.11 4.91 0.70
N VAL A 401 -29.76 5.18 1.96
CA VAL A 401 -30.76 5.34 3.06
C VAL A 401 -31.65 6.55 2.78
N GLN A 402 -31.09 7.68 2.35
CA GLN A 402 -31.90 8.89 2.06
C GLN A 402 -32.81 8.70 0.85
N MET A 403 -32.35 7.97 -0.18
CA MET A 403 -33.17 7.66 -1.36
C MET A 403 -34.30 6.67 -1.04
N ILE A 404 -34.03 5.64 -0.25
CA ILE A 404 -35.03 4.59 0.07
C ILE A 404 -36.03 5.05 1.13
N LYS A 405 -35.63 5.90 2.05
CA LYS A 405 -36.47 6.35 3.18
C LYS A 405 -37.86 6.83 2.82
N PRO A 406 -38.10 7.69 1.80
CA PRO A 406 -39.45 8.11 1.41
C PRO A 406 -40.33 6.95 0.98
N PHE A 407 -39.78 5.98 0.24
CA PHE A 407 -40.51 4.82 -0.28
C PHE A 407 -40.86 3.82 0.84
N VAL A 408 -39.96 3.61 1.80
CA VAL A 408 -40.24 2.79 2.99
C VAL A 408 -41.37 3.46 3.82
N THR A 409 -41.36 4.78 3.95
CA THR A 409 -42.43 5.50 4.66
C THR A 409 -43.79 5.28 3.99
N ILE A 410 -43.84 5.38 2.63
CA ILE A 410 -45.08 5.12 1.87
C ILE A 410 -45.57 3.67 2.07
N LEU A 411 -44.68 2.69 2.12
CA LEU A 411 -45.04 1.29 2.35
C LEU A 411 -45.59 1.06 3.75
N ARG A 412 -45.02 1.69 4.78
CA ARG A 412 -45.40 1.50 6.20
C ARG A 412 -46.67 2.25 6.59
N GLU A 413 -46.81 3.50 6.21
CA GLU A 413 -47.84 4.39 6.76
C GLU A 413 -49.17 4.34 5.99
N GLY A 414 -49.24 3.77 4.80
CA GLY A 414 -50.45 3.82 3.99
C GLY A 414 -50.92 5.26 3.66
N PRO A 415 -51.92 5.46 2.83
CA PRO A 415 -52.37 6.79 2.50
C PRO A 415 -53.22 7.40 3.64
N THR A 416 -52.58 8.20 4.48
CA THR A 416 -53.22 8.91 5.62
C THR A 416 -53.96 10.19 5.23
N ILE A 417 -54.04 10.55 3.93
CA ILE A 417 -54.66 11.78 3.46
C ILE A 417 -56.03 11.53 2.83
N PRO A 418 -57.11 12.23 3.29
CA PRO A 418 -58.43 12.12 2.72
C PRO A 418 -58.45 12.44 1.23
N ARG A 419 -59.06 11.56 0.45
CA ARG A 419 -59.13 11.61 -1.02
C ARG A 419 -59.64 12.92 -1.68
N ARG A 420 -60.07 13.90 -0.89
CA ARG A 420 -60.86 15.05 -1.40
C ARG A 420 -60.06 16.34 -1.76
N LYS A 421 -58.75 16.44 -1.49
CA LYS A 421 -58.01 17.71 -1.69
C LYS A 421 -56.80 17.72 -2.62
N MET A 422 -56.52 16.64 -3.38
CA MET A 422 -55.36 16.63 -4.29
C MET A 422 -55.76 16.43 -5.76
N ARG A 423 -55.92 17.56 -6.46
CA ARG A 423 -56.31 17.53 -7.86
C ARG A 423 -55.17 17.30 -8.88
N PHE A 424 -53.91 17.45 -8.49
CA PHE A 424 -52.73 17.28 -9.37
C PHE A 424 -51.43 16.99 -8.58
N ARG A 425 -51.28 15.83 -8.03
CA ARG A 425 -49.96 15.30 -7.70
C ARG A 425 -49.84 13.86 -8.21
N PRO A 426 -48.76 13.52 -8.96
CA PRO A 426 -48.51 12.16 -9.35
C PRO A 426 -48.34 11.34 -8.03
N ARG A 427 -49.20 10.38 -7.77
CA ARG A 427 -49.18 9.54 -6.57
C ARG A 427 -48.19 8.43 -6.85
N VAL A 428 -47.05 8.46 -6.18
CA VAL A 428 -46.18 7.29 -6.04
C VAL A 428 -46.96 6.25 -5.23
N GLY A 429 -47.39 5.16 -5.84
CA GLY A 429 -48.12 4.08 -5.21
C GLY A 429 -47.22 3.16 -4.39
N LYS A 430 -47.81 2.24 -3.62
CA LYS A 430 -47.07 1.22 -2.88
C LYS A 430 -46.32 0.26 -3.82
N GLU A 431 -46.91 -0.06 -4.96
CA GLU A 431 -46.33 -0.91 -6.00
C GLU A 431 -45.05 -0.32 -6.57
N PHE A 432 -45.07 0.99 -6.93
CA PHE A 432 -43.89 1.69 -7.39
C PHE A 432 -42.83 1.75 -6.28
N SER A 433 -43.22 2.02 -5.05
CA SER A 433 -42.31 2.09 -3.91
C SER A 433 -41.63 0.75 -3.64
N ALA A 434 -42.37 -0.34 -3.71
CA ALA A 434 -41.84 -1.70 -3.61
C ALA A 434 -40.88 -2.00 -4.78
N GLY A 435 -41.31 -1.73 -6.02
CA GLY A 435 -40.50 -1.92 -7.20
C GLY A 435 -39.17 -1.15 -7.15
N PHE A 436 -39.19 0.12 -6.70
CA PHE A 436 -37.98 0.92 -6.53
C PHE A 436 -37.02 0.32 -5.50
N ILE A 437 -37.52 -0.12 -4.34
CA ILE A 437 -36.70 -0.75 -3.31
C ILE A 437 -36.10 -2.04 -3.83
N VAL A 438 -36.88 -2.89 -4.50
CA VAL A 438 -36.40 -4.14 -5.11
C VAL A 438 -35.32 -3.85 -6.15
N LEU A 439 -35.54 -2.85 -7.02
CA LEU A 439 -34.54 -2.43 -8.01
C LEU A 439 -33.23 -2.01 -7.34
N MET A 440 -33.29 -1.22 -6.26
CA MET A 440 -32.10 -0.81 -5.52
C MET A 440 -31.34 -2.01 -4.94
N PHE A 441 -32.05 -3.00 -4.38
CA PHE A 441 -31.43 -4.22 -3.88
C PHE A 441 -30.86 -5.10 -5.00
N ILE A 442 -31.52 -5.19 -6.16
CA ILE A 442 -30.97 -5.88 -7.33
C ILE A 442 -29.67 -5.23 -7.78
N LEU A 443 -29.61 -3.89 -7.90
CA LEU A 443 -28.41 -3.17 -8.28
C LEU A 443 -27.27 -3.37 -7.27
N LEU A 444 -27.57 -3.34 -5.99
CA LEU A 444 -26.61 -3.63 -4.93
C LEU A 444 -26.05 -5.06 -5.03
N THR A 445 -26.96 -6.05 -5.14
CA THR A 445 -26.57 -7.45 -5.28
C THR A 445 -25.73 -7.66 -6.53
N ALA A 446 -26.16 -7.09 -7.67
CA ALA A 446 -25.42 -7.16 -8.92
C ALA A 446 -23.99 -6.59 -8.79
N THR A 447 -23.81 -5.47 -8.07
CA THR A 447 -22.50 -4.85 -7.87
C THR A 447 -21.48 -5.80 -7.22
N PHE A 448 -21.93 -6.63 -6.27
CA PHE A 448 -21.03 -7.52 -5.52
C PHE A 448 -20.99 -8.95 -6.05
N VAL A 449 -22.10 -9.43 -6.61
CA VAL A 449 -22.24 -10.83 -7.05
C VAL A 449 -21.90 -11.02 -8.53
N MET A 450 -22.10 -10.01 -9.40
CA MET A 450 -21.75 -10.14 -10.80
C MET A 450 -20.24 -10.38 -10.97
N PRO A 451 -19.85 -11.34 -11.81
CA PRO A 451 -18.46 -11.57 -12.14
C PRO A 451 -17.82 -10.32 -12.78
N SER A 452 -16.53 -10.15 -12.57
CA SER A 452 -15.73 -9.22 -13.38
C SER A 452 -15.45 -9.87 -14.75
N SER A 453 -15.13 -9.05 -15.75
CA SER A 453 -14.74 -9.53 -17.09
C SER A 453 -13.65 -10.61 -16.97
N GLY A 454 -13.83 -11.72 -17.65
CA GLY A 454 -12.87 -12.84 -17.64
C GLY A 454 -12.95 -13.77 -16.42
N SER A 455 -13.91 -13.59 -15.49
CA SER A 455 -14.08 -14.46 -14.31
C SER A 455 -15.46 -15.07 -14.25
N THR A 456 -15.56 -16.32 -13.83
CA THR A 456 -16.83 -17.01 -13.53
C THR A 456 -17.29 -16.80 -12.08
N GLN A 457 -16.40 -16.32 -11.22
CA GLN A 457 -16.67 -16.08 -9.80
C GLN A 457 -17.20 -14.67 -9.54
N SER A 458 -18.00 -14.50 -8.49
CA SER A 458 -18.46 -13.20 -8.05
C SER A 458 -17.26 -12.29 -7.73
N ARG A 459 -17.42 -10.97 -7.98
CA ARG A 459 -16.36 -9.96 -7.75
C ARG A 459 -15.78 -10.05 -6.34
N VAL A 460 -16.60 -10.19 -5.32
CA VAL A 460 -16.16 -10.29 -3.93
C VAL A 460 -15.37 -11.58 -3.67
N ILE A 461 -15.87 -12.71 -4.13
CA ILE A 461 -15.18 -14.00 -3.96
C ILE A 461 -13.87 -13.98 -4.72
N SER A 462 -13.87 -13.49 -5.95
CA SER A 462 -12.67 -13.34 -6.78
C SER A 462 -11.57 -12.52 -6.11
N ARG A 463 -11.93 -11.52 -5.30
CA ARG A 463 -10.97 -10.69 -4.56
C ARG A 463 -10.51 -11.30 -3.25
N ALA A 464 -11.40 -11.96 -2.56
CA ALA A 464 -11.08 -12.62 -1.30
C ALA A 464 -10.28 -13.93 -1.48
N TRP A 465 -10.34 -14.52 -2.68
CA TRP A 465 -9.71 -15.80 -2.98
C TRP A 465 -8.67 -15.66 -4.10
N SER A 466 -7.63 -14.91 -3.83
CA SER A 466 -6.42 -14.85 -4.67
C SER A 466 -5.29 -15.56 -3.95
N PRO A 467 -4.43 -16.32 -4.65
CA PRO A 467 -3.18 -16.80 -4.09
C PRO A 467 -2.36 -15.63 -3.54
N THR A 468 -1.58 -15.88 -2.52
CA THR A 468 -0.59 -14.89 -2.05
C THR A 468 0.49 -14.72 -3.11
N THR A 469 1.11 -13.55 -3.16
CA THR A 469 2.14 -13.22 -4.16
C THR A 469 3.25 -14.27 -4.24
N ILE A 470 3.75 -14.75 -3.09
CA ILE A 470 4.77 -15.79 -3.05
C ILE A 470 4.27 -17.14 -3.58
N ALA A 471 3.01 -17.50 -3.31
CA ALA A 471 2.42 -18.76 -3.79
C ALA A 471 2.12 -18.74 -5.29
N ALA A 472 2.07 -17.58 -5.90
CA ALA A 472 1.96 -17.41 -7.35
C ALA A 472 3.30 -17.03 -8.00
N SER A 473 4.41 -17.16 -7.30
CA SER A 473 5.76 -16.78 -7.75
C SER A 473 5.81 -15.34 -8.33
N SER A 474 5.18 -14.39 -7.64
CA SER A 474 5.09 -12.97 -8.06
C SER A 474 4.36 -12.73 -9.39
N LEU A 475 3.63 -13.72 -9.90
CA LEU A 475 2.95 -13.66 -11.19
C LEU A 475 1.49 -13.22 -11.02
N PRO A 476 0.89 -12.52 -12.00
CA PRO A 476 -0.50 -12.07 -11.94
C PRO A 476 -1.52 -13.19 -12.25
N VAL A 477 -1.22 -14.41 -11.85
CA VAL A 477 -2.04 -15.61 -12.11
C VAL A 477 -2.65 -16.16 -10.82
N ARG A 478 -3.72 -16.94 -10.95
CA ARG A 478 -4.39 -17.61 -9.84
C ARG A 478 -4.02 -19.09 -9.77
N ALA A 479 -2.73 -19.36 -9.80
CA ALA A 479 -2.17 -20.68 -9.67
C ALA A 479 -1.16 -20.72 -8.53
N ASN A 480 -0.97 -21.89 -7.95
CA ASN A 480 0.11 -22.15 -7.04
C ASN A 480 1.35 -22.55 -7.86
N ILE A 481 2.40 -21.78 -7.73
CA ILE A 481 3.62 -21.91 -8.50
C ILE A 481 4.79 -21.94 -7.51
N PRO A 482 5.51 -23.08 -7.38
CA PRO A 482 6.45 -23.30 -6.29
C PRO A 482 7.80 -22.60 -6.44
N ASP A 483 8.14 -22.10 -7.60
CA ASP A 483 9.49 -21.66 -7.98
C ASP A 483 10.20 -20.81 -6.93
N TRP A 484 9.53 -19.78 -6.41
CA TRP A 484 10.11 -18.96 -5.34
C TRP A 484 10.26 -19.72 -4.04
N LEU A 485 9.27 -20.53 -3.64
CA LEU A 485 9.34 -21.30 -2.40
C LEU A 485 10.45 -22.35 -2.46
N ASP A 486 10.61 -23.02 -3.61
CA ASP A 486 11.66 -24.00 -3.83
C ASP A 486 13.05 -23.35 -3.82
N ALA A 487 13.21 -22.20 -4.48
CA ALA A 487 14.47 -21.46 -4.47
C ALA A 487 14.84 -20.93 -3.08
N LEU A 488 13.88 -20.43 -2.32
CA LEU A 488 14.10 -19.95 -0.96
C LEU A 488 14.43 -21.10 0.00
N ASN A 489 13.85 -22.28 -0.22
CA ASN A 489 14.22 -23.49 0.51
C ASN A 489 15.63 -23.93 0.19
N TYR A 490 16.00 -23.97 -1.12
CA TYR A 490 17.38 -24.26 -1.55
C TYR A 490 18.36 -23.29 -0.87
N MET A 491 18.10 -21.99 -0.91
CA MET A 491 18.94 -21.01 -0.22
C MET A 491 19.14 -21.35 1.25
N ARG A 492 18.05 -21.70 1.93
CA ARG A 492 18.08 -21.95 3.37
C ARG A 492 18.86 -23.20 3.75
N VAL A 493 18.74 -24.28 2.95
CA VAL A 493 19.24 -25.60 3.29
C VAL A 493 20.62 -25.87 2.67
N ASP A 494 20.81 -25.48 1.42
CA ASP A 494 21.95 -25.92 0.63
C ASP A 494 23.03 -24.82 0.47
N MET A 495 22.66 -23.54 0.52
CA MET A 495 23.65 -22.47 0.44
C MET A 495 24.38 -22.23 1.77
N PRO A 496 25.63 -21.74 1.75
CA PRO A 496 26.38 -21.39 2.97
C PRO A 496 25.62 -20.38 3.85
N ASP A 497 25.75 -20.51 5.19
CA ASP A 497 25.04 -19.63 6.14
C ASP A 497 25.45 -18.16 6.02
N ASP A 498 26.69 -17.90 5.64
CA ASP A 498 27.27 -16.57 5.43
C ASP A 498 27.10 -16.04 4.01
N ALA A 499 26.30 -16.71 3.18
CA ALA A 499 26.05 -16.29 1.81
C ALA A 499 25.39 -14.91 1.72
N ILE A 500 25.96 -14.06 0.86
CA ILE A 500 25.45 -12.74 0.53
C ILE A 500 24.94 -12.77 -0.91
N VAL A 501 23.64 -12.44 -1.05
CA VAL A 501 22.93 -12.51 -2.34
C VAL A 501 22.73 -11.12 -2.92
N LEU A 502 23.28 -10.88 -4.10
CA LEU A 502 23.00 -9.71 -4.92
C LEU A 502 21.78 -10.02 -5.78
N THR A 503 20.74 -9.23 -5.65
CA THR A 503 19.50 -9.35 -6.42
C THR A 503 18.85 -7.99 -6.60
N TRP A 504 17.89 -7.87 -7.49
CA TRP A 504 17.05 -6.69 -7.55
C TRP A 504 16.29 -6.50 -6.22
N TRP A 505 16.12 -5.28 -5.76
CA TRP A 505 15.62 -4.92 -4.42
C TRP A 505 14.25 -5.53 -4.07
N ASP A 506 13.44 -5.89 -5.05
CA ASP A 506 12.09 -6.43 -4.83
C ASP A 506 12.06 -7.70 -3.96
N TYR A 507 13.11 -8.52 -4.01
CA TYR A 507 13.10 -9.87 -3.41
C TYR A 507 13.77 -9.96 -2.04
N GLY A 508 14.38 -8.87 -1.57
CA GLY A 508 15.22 -8.88 -0.38
C GLY A 508 14.51 -9.41 0.87
N TYR A 509 13.25 -9.06 1.09
CA TYR A 509 12.50 -9.52 2.25
C TYR A 509 12.18 -11.02 2.23
N TRP A 510 11.93 -11.61 1.07
CA TRP A 510 11.75 -13.05 0.98
C TRP A 510 13.05 -13.81 1.25
N ILE A 511 14.15 -13.33 0.68
CA ILE A 511 15.47 -13.95 0.87
C ILE A 511 15.89 -13.86 2.32
N SER A 512 15.75 -12.73 2.99
CA SER A 512 16.13 -12.59 4.39
C SER A 512 15.18 -13.33 5.35
N ALA A 513 13.88 -13.34 5.10
CA ALA A 513 12.91 -13.96 6.01
C ALA A 513 12.80 -15.48 5.83
N ILE A 514 12.70 -15.95 4.58
CA ILE A 514 12.49 -17.38 4.28
C ILE A 514 13.81 -18.06 3.92
N GLY A 515 14.56 -17.48 2.98
CA GLY A 515 15.85 -18.02 2.55
C GLY A 515 16.93 -17.95 3.61
N ASN A 516 16.75 -17.12 4.64
CA ASN A 516 17.70 -16.92 5.75
C ASN A 516 19.11 -16.58 5.26
N LYS A 517 19.19 -15.71 4.23
CA LYS A 517 20.44 -15.22 3.64
C LYS A 517 20.49 -13.70 3.64
N THR A 518 21.70 -13.16 3.64
CA THR A 518 21.94 -11.71 3.66
C THR A 518 21.78 -11.11 2.25
N THR A 519 21.15 -9.94 2.17
CA THR A 519 20.90 -9.25 0.90
C THR A 519 21.51 -7.84 0.88
N LEU A 520 21.82 -7.34 -0.32
CA LEU A 520 22.32 -5.97 -0.50
C LEU A 520 21.21 -4.92 -0.45
N ALA A 521 19.99 -5.25 -0.82
CA ALA A 521 18.85 -4.33 -0.80
C ALA A 521 17.53 -5.09 -0.56
N ASP A 522 16.52 -4.34 -0.13
CA ASP A 522 15.16 -4.84 0.09
C ASP A 522 14.08 -3.81 -0.28
N ASN A 523 12.81 -4.18 -0.15
CA ASN A 523 11.63 -3.38 -0.48
C ASN A 523 11.49 -2.09 0.37
N GLY A 524 12.23 -1.97 1.48
CA GLY A 524 12.28 -0.75 2.27
C GLY A 524 12.88 0.44 1.52
N THR A 525 13.63 0.19 0.42
CA THR A 525 14.20 1.20 -0.48
C THR A 525 14.96 2.32 0.23
N GLY A 526 15.60 2.00 1.36
CA GLY A 526 16.21 2.97 2.26
C GLY A 526 17.47 3.67 1.72
N ASN A 527 18.18 3.02 0.79
CA ASN A 527 19.43 3.52 0.22
C ASN A 527 19.39 3.49 -1.32
N VAL A 528 18.94 4.60 -1.92
CA VAL A 528 18.84 4.74 -3.39
C VAL A 528 20.19 4.61 -4.08
N THR A 529 21.29 5.03 -3.44
CA THR A 529 22.64 4.90 -4.00
C THR A 529 23.02 3.42 -4.15
N GLN A 530 22.71 2.60 -3.17
CA GLN A 530 22.97 1.17 -3.22
C GLN A 530 22.10 0.46 -4.27
N ILE A 531 20.81 0.82 -4.36
CA ILE A 531 19.92 0.33 -5.43
C ILE A 531 20.45 0.73 -6.82
N SER A 532 20.97 1.96 -6.94
CA SER A 532 21.59 2.43 -8.19
C SER A 532 22.82 1.60 -8.56
N LEU A 533 23.66 1.23 -7.60
CA LEU A 533 24.80 0.35 -7.86
C LEU A 533 24.38 -1.05 -8.31
N ILE A 534 23.34 -1.61 -7.68
CA ILE A 534 22.76 -2.90 -8.09
C ILE A 534 22.19 -2.82 -9.52
N GLY A 535 21.46 -1.75 -9.85
CA GLY A 535 20.99 -1.53 -11.21
C GLY A 535 22.13 -1.41 -12.21
N LYS A 536 23.18 -0.67 -11.86
CA LYS A 536 24.37 -0.54 -12.69
C LYS A 536 25.11 -1.88 -12.87
N PHE A 537 25.17 -2.72 -11.85
CA PHE A 537 25.71 -4.08 -11.92
C PHE A 537 25.00 -4.89 -13.02
N PHE A 538 23.69 -4.97 -12.99
CA PHE A 538 22.92 -5.73 -13.98
C PHE A 538 23.05 -5.17 -15.40
N MET A 539 23.21 -3.86 -15.54
CA MET A 539 23.31 -3.16 -16.83
C MET A 539 24.76 -2.97 -17.31
N SER A 540 25.74 -3.56 -16.67
CA SER A 540 27.14 -3.53 -17.05
C SER A 540 27.60 -4.86 -17.68
N ASN A 541 28.74 -4.85 -18.40
CA ASN A 541 29.43 -6.07 -18.78
C ASN A 541 30.04 -6.74 -17.53
N GLU A 542 30.45 -8.01 -17.63
CA GLU A 542 30.93 -8.79 -16.49
C GLU A 542 32.15 -8.16 -15.80
N THR A 543 33.09 -7.60 -16.54
CA THR A 543 34.27 -6.93 -15.96
C THR A 543 33.88 -5.75 -15.08
N SER A 544 33.01 -4.86 -15.59
CA SER A 544 32.55 -3.70 -14.81
C SER A 544 31.60 -4.11 -13.69
N ALA A 545 30.88 -5.20 -13.86
CA ALA A 545 30.03 -5.77 -12.79
C ALA A 545 30.88 -6.31 -11.64
N MET A 546 32.00 -6.98 -11.93
CA MET A 546 32.94 -7.44 -10.88
C MET A 546 33.57 -6.26 -10.12
N GLU A 547 33.89 -5.14 -10.78
CA GLU A 547 34.35 -3.92 -10.10
C GLU A 547 33.32 -3.41 -9.09
N ILE A 548 32.01 -3.51 -9.39
CA ILE A 548 30.94 -3.12 -8.48
C ILE A 548 30.83 -4.12 -7.30
N ILE A 549 30.98 -5.41 -7.56
CA ILE A 549 31.04 -6.43 -6.49
C ILE A 549 32.23 -6.16 -5.57
N ASP A 550 33.39 -5.84 -6.14
CA ASP A 550 34.62 -5.55 -5.36
C ASP A 550 34.44 -4.28 -4.53
N ASP A 551 33.72 -3.27 -5.01
CA ASP A 551 33.36 -2.12 -4.23
C ASP A 551 32.48 -2.50 -3.02
N PHE A 552 31.48 -3.37 -3.18
CA PHE A 552 30.71 -3.91 -2.04
C PHE A 552 31.58 -4.71 -1.08
N ASN A 553 32.42 -5.58 -1.59
CA ASN A 553 33.34 -6.41 -0.80
C ASN A 553 34.33 -5.57 0.01
N SER A 554 34.79 -4.43 -0.56
CA SER A 554 35.75 -3.53 0.11
C SER A 554 35.15 -2.79 1.32
N ARG A 555 33.83 -2.70 1.37
CA ARG A 555 33.09 -2.00 2.43
C ARG A 555 32.68 -2.91 3.58
N GLY A 556 32.73 -4.23 3.41
CA GLY A 556 32.30 -5.22 4.36
C GLY A 556 33.34 -6.27 4.69
N GLU A 557 33.05 -7.16 5.63
CA GLU A 557 33.94 -8.24 6.05
C GLU A 557 33.78 -9.49 5.19
N LEU A 558 32.59 -9.70 4.63
CA LEU A 558 32.24 -10.85 3.79
C LEU A 558 32.17 -10.44 2.31
N LYS A 559 32.31 -11.42 1.41
CA LYS A 559 32.19 -11.19 -0.03
C LYS A 559 30.76 -11.49 -0.50
N VAL A 560 30.31 -10.79 -1.55
CA VAL A 560 29.10 -11.15 -2.27
C VAL A 560 29.32 -12.50 -2.94
N THR A 561 28.55 -13.51 -2.57
CA THR A 561 28.79 -14.90 -2.98
C THR A 561 27.91 -15.32 -4.15
N HIS A 562 26.70 -14.79 -4.25
CA HIS A 562 25.71 -15.22 -5.23
C HIS A 562 24.99 -14.03 -5.86
N VAL A 563 24.55 -14.24 -7.10
CA VAL A 563 23.64 -13.35 -7.81
C VAL A 563 22.35 -14.11 -8.09
N LEU A 564 21.20 -13.49 -7.86
CA LEU A 564 19.91 -14.07 -8.15
C LEU A 564 19.14 -13.20 -9.13
N ILE A 565 18.55 -13.84 -10.14
CA ILE A 565 17.55 -13.25 -11.03
C ILE A 565 16.28 -14.09 -11.03
N PHE A 566 15.15 -13.44 -11.23
CA PHE A 566 13.86 -14.07 -11.50
C PHE A 566 13.44 -13.74 -12.92
N ILE A 567 13.24 -14.75 -13.74
CA ILE A 567 12.90 -14.61 -15.17
C ILE A 567 11.57 -15.27 -15.46
N THR A 568 10.90 -14.75 -16.48
CA THR A 568 9.72 -15.39 -17.08
C THR A 568 9.87 -15.42 -18.58
N PHE A 569 9.66 -16.57 -19.18
CA PHE A 569 9.70 -16.71 -20.63
C PHE A 569 8.46 -17.46 -21.13
N ALA A 570 8.03 -17.13 -22.33
CA ALA A 570 6.79 -17.63 -22.91
C ALA A 570 7.05 -18.33 -24.24
N THR A 571 6.08 -19.12 -24.67
CA THR A 571 6.04 -19.76 -26.00
C THR A 571 4.59 -19.96 -26.41
N GLN A 572 4.38 -19.99 -27.73
CA GLN A 572 3.10 -20.36 -28.34
C GLN A 572 3.12 -21.79 -28.90
N ASP A 573 4.26 -22.28 -29.33
CA ASP A 573 4.41 -23.57 -30.05
C ASP A 573 5.40 -24.54 -29.36
N GLY A 574 6.05 -24.13 -28.27
CA GLY A 574 7.07 -24.94 -27.58
C GLY A 574 8.43 -24.98 -28.27
N THR A 575 8.62 -24.25 -29.39
CA THR A 575 9.87 -24.25 -30.15
C THR A 575 10.57 -22.89 -30.14
N LYS A 576 9.83 -21.82 -29.96
CA LYS A 576 10.33 -20.45 -29.89
C LYS A 576 9.94 -19.84 -28.54
N PHE A 577 10.90 -19.24 -27.88
CA PHE A 577 10.76 -18.67 -26.57
C PHE A 577 11.00 -17.16 -26.64
N TYR A 578 10.22 -16.41 -25.86
CA TYR A 578 10.32 -14.96 -25.73
C TYR A 578 10.07 -14.54 -24.28
N ASP A 579 10.53 -13.37 -23.89
CA ASP A 579 10.32 -12.90 -22.54
C ASP A 579 8.83 -12.63 -22.28
N ALA A 580 8.34 -13.02 -21.09
CA ALA A 580 6.96 -12.79 -20.71
C ALA A 580 6.78 -11.46 -19.95
N GLY A 581 7.86 -10.81 -19.54
CA GLY A 581 7.87 -9.49 -18.92
C GLY A 581 7.39 -9.41 -17.47
N TYR A 582 7.20 -10.53 -16.77
CA TYR A 582 6.75 -10.57 -15.37
C TYR A 582 7.90 -10.66 -14.36
N GLY A 583 9.10 -11.05 -14.81
CA GLY A 583 10.32 -11.15 -14.02
C GLY A 583 11.21 -9.91 -14.12
N ASP A 584 12.51 -10.13 -13.94
CA ASP A 584 13.51 -9.06 -14.00
C ASP A 584 13.73 -8.57 -15.44
N GLU A 585 13.41 -9.39 -16.44
CA GLU A 585 13.35 -9.00 -17.85
C GLU A 585 12.37 -7.85 -18.11
N GLY A 586 11.31 -7.74 -17.33
CA GLY A 586 10.39 -6.60 -17.37
C GLY A 586 10.87 -5.37 -16.61
N LYS A 587 11.95 -5.48 -15.80
CA LYS A 587 12.43 -4.43 -14.89
C LYS A 587 13.72 -3.75 -15.34
N TRP A 588 14.39 -4.25 -16.36
CA TRP A 588 15.70 -3.77 -16.81
C TRP A 588 15.74 -2.26 -17.08
N ARG A 589 14.65 -1.67 -17.59
CA ARG A 589 14.56 -0.22 -17.79
C ARG A 589 14.75 0.58 -16.49
N TRP A 590 14.24 0.06 -15.38
CA TRP A 590 14.43 0.68 -14.07
C TRP A 590 15.84 0.43 -13.53
N MET A 591 16.42 -0.75 -13.83
CA MET A 591 17.82 -1.04 -13.55
C MET A 591 18.76 -0.09 -14.30
N ALA A 592 18.37 0.40 -15.47
CA ALA A 592 19.10 1.43 -16.20
C ALA A 592 18.81 2.86 -15.70
N LYS A 593 17.53 3.23 -15.53
CA LYS A 593 17.12 4.60 -15.23
C LYS A 593 17.45 5.05 -13.81
N ILE A 594 17.35 4.18 -12.83
CA ILE A 594 17.64 4.54 -11.43
C ILE A 594 19.11 4.96 -11.25
N PRO A 595 20.11 4.25 -11.81
CA PRO A 595 21.49 4.76 -11.82
C PRO A 595 21.76 5.97 -12.74
N GLY A 596 20.77 6.42 -13.50
CA GLY A 596 20.92 7.54 -14.44
C GLY A 596 21.51 7.16 -15.78
N LEU A 597 21.50 5.85 -16.13
CA LEU A 597 21.86 5.38 -17.45
C LEU A 597 20.73 5.67 -18.44
N ASN A 598 21.10 5.96 -19.69
CA ASN A 598 20.10 6.09 -20.75
C ASN A 598 19.68 4.71 -21.24
N ASP A 599 18.46 4.28 -20.93
CA ASP A 599 17.91 2.98 -21.32
C ASP A 599 17.88 2.77 -22.83
N THR A 600 17.76 3.82 -23.64
CA THR A 600 17.76 3.71 -25.10
C THR A 600 19.13 3.29 -25.67
N LEU A 601 20.22 3.40 -24.90
CA LEU A 601 21.55 2.93 -25.34
C LEU A 601 21.65 1.40 -25.42
N PHE A 602 20.80 0.68 -24.69
CA PHE A 602 20.77 -0.78 -24.66
C PHE A 602 19.86 -1.39 -25.75
N GLY A 603 19.21 -0.58 -26.54
CA GLY A 603 18.19 -0.91 -27.52
C GLY A 603 16.83 -0.32 -27.14
N ASN A 604 15.87 -0.36 -28.05
CA ASN A 604 14.51 0.15 -27.77
C ASN A 604 13.64 -0.83 -26.97
N TYR A 605 14.19 -1.86 -26.32
CA TYR A 605 13.47 -3.09 -26.03
C TYR A 605 13.79 -3.69 -24.68
N THR A 606 12.92 -4.56 -24.25
CA THR A 606 13.19 -5.55 -23.22
C THR A 606 14.43 -6.34 -23.58
N LEU A 607 15.32 -6.52 -22.61
CA LEU A 607 16.40 -7.51 -22.71
C LEU A 607 15.72 -8.87 -22.77
N GLY A 608 15.58 -9.41 -23.90
CA GLY A 608 14.88 -10.64 -24.07
C GLY A 608 15.04 -11.18 -25.47
N VAL A 609 14.56 -12.30 -25.64
CA VAL A 609 14.58 -13.14 -26.80
C VAL A 609 14.33 -12.34 -28.08
N ASP A 610 15.04 -12.62 -29.12
CA ASP A 610 14.72 -12.21 -30.49
C ASP A 610 13.27 -12.54 -30.78
N TRP A 611 12.41 -11.55 -30.77
CA TRP A 611 11.07 -11.71 -31.26
C TRP A 611 11.16 -12.13 -32.71
N VAL A 612 10.92 -13.40 -32.94
CA VAL A 612 10.82 -13.87 -34.31
C VAL A 612 9.55 -13.26 -34.89
N LYS A 613 9.70 -12.44 -35.92
CA LYS A 613 8.58 -11.99 -36.74
C LYS A 613 7.62 -13.15 -36.93
N SER A 614 6.38 -12.98 -36.52
CA SER A 614 5.32 -13.82 -37.04
C SER A 614 5.38 -13.66 -38.55
N SER A 615 5.39 -14.76 -39.26
CA SER A 615 5.49 -14.83 -40.71
C SER A 615 4.27 -14.26 -41.45
N ASP A 616 3.39 -13.62 -40.74
CA ASP A 616 2.17 -13.05 -41.30
C ASP A 616 2.39 -11.60 -41.64
N ASP A 617 2.11 -11.31 -42.86
CA ASP A 617 2.25 -10.10 -43.69
C ASP A 617 1.46 -8.88 -43.10
N ASP A 618 1.52 -8.68 -41.80
CA ASP A 618 0.91 -7.51 -41.14
C ASP A 618 1.91 -6.34 -41.12
N THR A 619 1.62 -5.38 -41.99
CA THR A 619 2.38 -4.14 -42.18
C THR A 619 2.08 -3.10 -41.13
N SER A 620 1.78 -3.47 -39.88
CA SER A 620 1.57 -2.49 -38.81
C SER A 620 2.93 -1.93 -38.38
N PRO A 621 3.04 -0.60 -38.17
CA PRO A 621 4.28 0.05 -37.75
C PRO A 621 4.76 -0.35 -36.33
N ASP A 622 3.94 -1.11 -35.60
CA ASP A 622 4.22 -1.54 -34.22
C ASP A 622 4.99 -2.87 -34.14
N ASP A 623 5.21 -3.55 -35.29
CA ASP A 623 5.90 -4.84 -35.38
C ASP A 623 7.40 -4.73 -35.72
N ASP A 624 8.01 -3.61 -35.37
CA ASP A 624 9.47 -3.47 -35.56
C ASP A 624 10.22 -4.51 -34.72
N GLU A 625 11.09 -5.28 -35.37
CA GLU A 625 11.97 -6.27 -34.77
C GLU A 625 12.66 -5.69 -33.55
N MET A 626 12.30 -6.18 -32.38
CA MET A 626 12.93 -5.80 -31.13
C MET A 626 14.28 -6.52 -31.03
N VAL A 627 15.34 -5.90 -31.46
CA VAL A 627 16.68 -6.42 -31.37
C VAL A 627 17.46 -5.73 -30.30
N VAL A 628 17.87 -6.46 -29.26
CA VAL A 628 18.82 -5.95 -28.26
C VAL A 628 20.11 -5.63 -29.00
N ASN A 629 20.63 -4.44 -28.78
CA ASN A 629 21.88 -4.03 -29.47
C ASN A 629 23.11 -4.68 -28.80
N THR A 630 24.28 -4.49 -29.41
CA THR A 630 25.55 -5.07 -28.93
C THR A 630 25.86 -4.71 -27.46
N LEU A 631 25.47 -3.51 -27.01
CA LEU A 631 25.67 -3.10 -25.64
C LEU A 631 24.73 -3.87 -24.70
N GLY A 632 23.46 -3.99 -25.06
CA GLY A 632 22.48 -4.76 -24.29
C GLY A 632 22.89 -6.23 -24.14
N ASN A 633 23.30 -6.85 -25.22
CA ASN A 633 23.76 -8.26 -25.25
C ASN A 633 25.00 -8.51 -24.36
N SER A 634 25.80 -7.50 -24.10
CA SER A 634 26.98 -7.59 -23.22
C SER A 634 26.67 -7.48 -21.75
N THR A 635 25.43 -7.10 -21.37
CA THR A 635 25.07 -6.88 -19.96
C THR A 635 24.97 -8.21 -19.19
N VAL A 636 25.32 -8.17 -17.90
CA VAL A 636 25.20 -9.32 -17.00
C VAL A 636 23.75 -9.81 -16.98
N MET A 637 22.77 -8.91 -16.93
CA MET A 637 21.33 -9.26 -16.93
C MET A 637 20.98 -10.09 -18.18
N TYR A 638 21.33 -9.62 -19.37
CA TYR A 638 21.07 -10.33 -20.63
C TYR A 638 21.74 -11.70 -20.66
N LYS A 639 23.03 -11.76 -20.35
CA LYS A 639 23.80 -13.00 -20.38
C LYS A 639 23.25 -14.06 -19.42
N MET A 640 22.97 -13.68 -18.17
CA MET A 640 22.41 -14.60 -17.17
C MET A 640 21.02 -15.10 -17.57
N MET A 641 20.17 -14.21 -18.06
CA MET A 641 18.82 -14.56 -18.49
C MET A 641 18.83 -15.53 -19.66
N HIS A 642 19.56 -15.21 -20.73
CA HIS A 642 19.64 -16.08 -21.90
C HIS A 642 20.36 -17.40 -21.62
N TYR A 643 21.41 -17.39 -20.81
CA TYR A 643 22.04 -18.61 -20.32
C TYR A 643 21.02 -19.54 -19.64
N ALA A 644 20.17 -18.98 -18.79
CA ALA A 644 19.13 -19.76 -18.11
C ALA A 644 18.07 -20.29 -19.10
N ILE A 645 17.55 -19.43 -19.98
CA ILE A 645 16.54 -19.82 -21.00
C ILE A 645 17.09 -20.95 -21.89
N ASP A 646 18.27 -20.78 -22.44
CA ASP A 646 18.90 -21.81 -23.29
C ASP A 646 19.08 -23.13 -22.52
N THR A 647 19.65 -23.06 -21.30
CA THR A 647 19.88 -24.27 -20.48
C THR A 647 18.57 -24.97 -20.13
N LEU A 648 17.52 -24.23 -19.80
CA LEU A 648 16.22 -24.78 -19.45
C LEU A 648 15.45 -25.34 -20.65
N THR A 649 15.64 -24.77 -21.83
CA THR A 649 14.90 -25.17 -23.06
C THR A 649 15.62 -26.17 -23.93
N THR A 650 16.95 -26.10 -24.02
CA THR A 650 17.76 -26.95 -24.89
C THR A 650 18.72 -27.91 -24.15
N GLY A 651 18.92 -27.70 -22.86
CA GLY A 651 19.86 -28.45 -22.01
C GLY A 651 21.27 -27.90 -21.98
N SER A 652 21.58 -26.86 -22.77
CA SER A 652 22.89 -26.19 -22.79
C SER A 652 22.76 -24.79 -23.35
N SER A 653 23.73 -23.92 -23.06
CA SER A 653 23.79 -22.57 -23.62
C SER A 653 25.17 -22.35 -24.29
N ASP A 654 25.16 -21.60 -25.37
CA ASP A 654 26.38 -21.12 -26.03
C ASP A 654 26.90 -19.81 -25.36
N ILE A 655 26.17 -19.25 -24.44
CA ILE A 655 26.57 -18.05 -23.70
C ILE A 655 27.63 -18.44 -22.69
N VAL A 656 28.74 -17.73 -22.70
CA VAL A 656 29.81 -17.91 -21.72
C VAL A 656 29.67 -16.86 -20.63
N LEU A 657 29.57 -17.31 -19.37
CA LEU A 657 29.66 -16.51 -18.16
C LEU A 657 31.09 -16.71 -17.62
N GLU A 658 31.90 -15.63 -17.66
CA GLU A 658 33.32 -15.70 -17.27
C GLU A 658 33.50 -15.66 -15.76
N ASN A 659 32.66 -14.87 -15.09
CA ASN A 659 32.77 -14.59 -13.64
C ASN A 659 31.62 -15.19 -12.81
N PHE A 660 30.72 -15.94 -13.42
CA PHE A 660 29.55 -16.49 -12.76
C PHE A 660 29.33 -17.95 -13.19
N GLU A 661 28.92 -18.77 -12.24
CA GLU A 661 28.58 -20.17 -12.45
C GLU A 661 27.12 -20.42 -12.06
N ALA A 662 26.34 -21.05 -12.93
CA ALA A 662 24.97 -21.42 -12.61
C ALA A 662 24.97 -22.51 -11.51
N GLU A 663 24.32 -22.22 -10.39
CA GLU A 663 24.31 -23.13 -9.24
C GLU A 663 22.93 -23.76 -9.04
N TYR A 664 21.86 -23.00 -9.21
CA TYR A 664 20.50 -23.50 -9.02
C TYR A 664 19.51 -22.81 -9.98
N PHE A 665 18.62 -23.62 -10.54
CA PHE A 665 17.42 -23.16 -11.26
C PHE A 665 16.19 -23.86 -10.66
N SER A 666 15.10 -23.11 -10.42
CA SER A 666 13.85 -23.68 -9.90
C SER A 666 13.15 -24.62 -10.87
N GLN A 667 13.45 -24.51 -12.17
CA GLN A 667 12.96 -25.38 -13.23
C GLN A 667 14.09 -26.27 -13.76
N GLN A 668 13.74 -27.37 -14.43
CA GLN A 668 14.72 -28.30 -14.99
C GLN A 668 14.42 -28.59 -16.46
N TYR A 669 15.47 -28.74 -17.24
CA TYR A 669 15.39 -29.18 -18.66
C TYR A 669 14.60 -30.49 -18.80
N GLY A 670 13.65 -30.52 -19.71
CA GLY A 670 12.80 -31.69 -19.96
C GLY A 670 11.61 -31.84 -18.99
N SER A 671 11.48 -30.99 -17.96
CA SER A 671 10.36 -31.00 -16.99
C SER A 671 9.83 -29.62 -16.67
N LEU A 672 9.86 -28.70 -17.64
CA LEU A 672 9.35 -27.33 -17.47
C LEU A 672 7.86 -27.32 -17.12
N GLN A 673 7.51 -26.53 -16.12
CA GLN A 673 6.11 -26.34 -15.72
C GLN A 673 5.48 -25.20 -16.54
N TRP A 674 4.71 -25.56 -17.55
CA TRP A 674 4.02 -24.64 -18.43
C TRP A 674 2.75 -24.11 -17.78
N ILE A 675 2.65 -22.80 -17.65
CA ILE A 675 1.49 -22.12 -17.07
C ILE A 675 0.73 -21.44 -18.20
N PRO A 676 -0.56 -21.78 -18.44
CA PRO A 676 -1.34 -21.14 -19.47
C PRO A 676 -1.61 -19.67 -19.15
N SER A 677 -1.21 -18.77 -20.03
CA SER A 677 -1.52 -17.34 -20.01
C SER A 677 -2.81 -17.04 -20.78
N SER A 678 -3.00 -17.69 -21.91
CA SER A 678 -4.19 -17.63 -22.77
C SER A 678 -4.47 -19.00 -23.40
N ASP A 679 -5.45 -19.07 -24.31
CA ASP A 679 -5.76 -20.31 -25.05
C ASP A 679 -4.60 -20.80 -25.93
N THR A 680 -3.64 -19.94 -26.27
CA THR A 680 -2.55 -20.21 -27.20
C THR A 680 -1.16 -19.89 -26.67
N GLU A 681 -1.04 -19.34 -25.48
CA GLU A 681 0.23 -18.88 -24.90
C GLU A 681 0.49 -19.54 -23.56
N TYR A 682 1.71 -20.01 -23.38
CA TYR A 682 2.19 -20.60 -22.12
C TYR A 682 3.47 -19.88 -21.71
N PHE A 683 3.67 -19.72 -20.39
CA PHE A 683 4.92 -19.19 -19.86
C PHE A 683 5.47 -20.06 -18.73
N VAL A 684 6.77 -19.90 -18.49
CA VAL A 684 7.51 -20.57 -17.42
C VAL A 684 8.20 -19.52 -16.58
N PRO A 685 7.97 -19.49 -15.28
CA PRO A 685 8.79 -18.72 -14.33
C PRO A 685 10.02 -19.55 -13.96
N ALA A 686 11.14 -18.88 -13.69
CA ALA A 686 12.32 -19.53 -13.14
C ALA A 686 13.09 -18.58 -12.23
N VAL A 687 13.42 -19.04 -11.02
CA VAL A 687 14.38 -18.40 -10.14
C VAL A 687 15.73 -19.00 -10.40
N CYS A 688 16.71 -18.17 -10.77
CA CYS A 688 18.04 -18.57 -11.16
C CYS A 688 19.08 -17.98 -10.21
N ILE A 689 19.91 -18.85 -9.64
CA ILE A 689 20.98 -18.49 -8.70
C ILE A 689 22.31 -18.83 -9.33
N TYR A 690 23.19 -17.82 -9.35
CA TYR A 690 24.53 -17.91 -9.90
C TYR A 690 25.55 -17.64 -8.78
N LYS A 691 26.58 -18.49 -8.69
CA LYS A 691 27.71 -18.30 -7.82
C LYS A 691 28.70 -17.31 -8.44
N VAL A 692 29.25 -16.41 -7.64
CA VAL A 692 30.30 -15.48 -8.08
C VAL A 692 31.64 -16.20 -8.03
N LEU A 693 32.36 -16.21 -9.15
CA LEU A 693 33.69 -16.75 -9.27
C LEU A 693 34.72 -15.62 -9.05
N TYR A 694 35.53 -15.75 -8.04
CA TYR A 694 36.65 -14.87 -7.79
C TYR A 694 37.91 -15.49 -8.34
N ASP A 695 38.73 -14.71 -9.05
CA ASP A 695 40.06 -15.18 -9.38
C ASP A 695 40.80 -15.59 -8.11
N GLU A 696 41.11 -16.86 -7.96
CA GLU A 696 42.03 -17.28 -6.91
C GLU A 696 43.34 -16.57 -7.13
N GLN A 697 43.69 -15.63 -6.26
CA GLN A 697 45.03 -15.06 -6.25
C GLN A 697 45.99 -16.22 -5.97
N VAL A 698 46.67 -16.67 -7.04
CA VAL A 698 47.78 -17.62 -6.97
C VAL A 698 48.91 -17.06 -6.15
#